data_ffcce367cf7e5e89e1a0c7b78fa98387
#
_entry.id   ffcce367cf7e5e89e1a0c7b78fa98387
#
_cell.length_a   1.000
_cell.length_b   1.000
_cell.length_c   1.000
_cell.angle_alpha   90.00
_cell.angle_beta   90.00
_cell.angle_gamma   90.00
#
_symmetry.space_group_name_H-M   'P 1'
#
loop_
_entity.id
_entity.type
_entity.pdbx_description
1 polymer ?
#
loop_
_entity_poly.entity_id
_entity_poly.type
_entity_poly.pdbx_seq_one_letter_code
_entity_poly.pdbx_strand_id
1 'polypeptide(L)'
;MLFTELVLQNFGPYKGRQVINLKPESGSIILFGGMNGGGKTTLMDAIRLALYGHRAQVSTRGALSYKNFLAECVSRHAAPGEKTRIELAIELVIDDEPSVLRVVRYWERGDEQDTLGVLIGDWPDKAIANTWDEYIENLFPLGISTLFLFDGEQVKELAELDTPPPILVSAIKSLLGLELAQKLSVDLDVLASRKRKELSNAQEVAELEEIEKTLQTQRQAHDRAAQELASLDGRLKHAQKQQQQALDKFVIEGGRIAGDRSRLEFEQASLAQKSADTRQELRDLAAGSLPLMMIAPLLTSAQSQIQTEKRIAQSKAAQELIQERDQDLLSYLSELPLAQKQVDQVKAFLVSKSLTVEGKEWLFADADAARQLNVVLDFELASQANAAIASRRELKKLQTEIDFLDRELATAASPEAYEKLQQAVETTQKAVAQLIAQRELQQRQYNEVERAAKLTKDKVESYADDYLKHQQLQHTLGAIAKAKTTLKLFQEKITLKKINKLELEVTECFRYLLRKTDLVHRISIDTGTFGMNLYDQAGAFVPKHRLSAGEKQLLAISFLWGLARISEREIPVAIDTPLGRLDSSHRANLIERYFPVASNQVILLSTDTEIGEKERQQLRDMEAISHEYLLKYDPVERFTSAIAGYFFP
;
A
#
# COMPACT_ATOMS: atom_id res chain seq x y z
N MET A 1 16.34 0.46 14.84
CA MET A 1 16.48 -1.00 14.58
C MET A 1 17.52 -1.20 13.50
N LEU A 2 18.56 -2.02 13.76
CA LEU A 2 19.63 -2.32 12.80
C LEU A 2 19.88 -3.83 12.79
N PHE A 3 20.12 -4.41 11.63
CA PHE A 3 20.63 -5.77 11.53
C PHE A 3 22.13 -5.74 11.76
N THR A 4 22.65 -6.50 12.72
CA THR A 4 24.08 -6.47 13.06
C THR A 4 24.82 -7.65 12.50
N GLU A 5 24.22 -8.83 12.44
CA GLU A 5 24.85 -10.04 11.95
C GLU A 5 23.81 -10.97 11.31
N LEU A 6 24.19 -11.61 10.21
CA LEU A 6 23.44 -12.69 9.59
C LEU A 6 24.32 -13.94 9.53
N VAL A 7 23.86 -15.03 10.12
CA VAL A 7 24.53 -16.33 10.03
C VAL A 7 23.68 -17.28 9.20
N LEU A 8 24.29 -17.84 8.17
CA LEU A 8 23.68 -18.86 7.33
C LEU A 8 24.48 -20.16 7.50
N GLN A 9 23.78 -21.22 7.85
CA GLN A 9 24.41 -22.55 7.94
C GLN A 9 23.63 -23.54 7.09
N ASN A 10 24.32 -24.11 6.09
CA ASN A 10 23.75 -25.08 5.15
C ASN A 10 22.42 -24.62 4.52
N PHE A 11 22.31 -23.32 4.18
CA PHE A 11 21.07 -22.70 3.67
C PHE A 11 21.18 -22.42 2.17
N GLY A 12 20.32 -23.03 1.39
CA GLY A 12 20.25 -22.86 -0.07
C GLY A 12 21.60 -23.16 -0.74
N PRO A 13 22.17 -22.18 -1.47
CA PRO A 13 23.50 -22.34 -2.09
C PRO A 13 24.65 -22.21 -1.10
N TYR A 14 24.43 -21.77 0.14
CA TYR A 14 25.47 -21.53 1.14
C TYR A 14 25.83 -22.82 1.84
N LYS A 15 27.11 -23.25 1.69
CA LYS A 15 27.67 -24.45 2.32
C LYS A 15 28.33 -24.10 3.66
N GLY A 16 28.11 -24.93 4.67
CA GLY A 16 28.68 -24.74 6.00
C GLY A 16 28.16 -23.49 6.69
N ARG A 17 28.92 -22.95 7.63
CA ARG A 17 28.56 -21.76 8.41
C ARG A 17 29.17 -20.51 7.79
N GLN A 18 28.34 -19.59 7.32
CA GLN A 18 28.74 -18.29 6.80
C GLN A 18 28.28 -17.23 7.80
N VAL A 19 29.18 -16.37 8.24
CA VAL A 19 28.89 -15.25 9.16
C VAL A 19 29.12 -13.95 8.41
N ILE A 20 28.11 -13.11 8.36
CA ILE A 20 28.10 -11.87 7.61
C ILE A 20 27.84 -10.73 8.59
N ASN A 21 28.79 -9.83 8.74
CA ASN A 21 28.61 -8.61 9.53
C ASN A 21 27.75 -7.62 8.73
N LEU A 22 26.61 -7.22 9.31
CA LEU A 22 25.68 -6.26 8.74
C LEU A 22 25.68 -4.93 9.51
N LYS A 23 26.49 -4.78 10.56
CA LYS A 23 26.51 -3.55 11.36
C LYS A 23 27.23 -2.44 10.58
N PRO A 24 26.55 -1.32 10.26
CA PRO A 24 27.20 -0.17 9.65
C PRO A 24 28.27 0.42 10.57
N GLU A 25 29.47 0.74 10.04
CA GLU A 25 30.57 1.33 10.80
C GLU A 25 30.86 2.78 10.35
N SER A 26 31.23 2.98 9.10
CA SER A 26 31.60 4.29 8.57
C SER A 26 30.58 4.88 7.59
N GLY A 27 29.88 4.03 6.84
CA GLY A 27 28.83 4.38 5.89
C GLY A 27 27.53 3.64 6.17
N SER A 28 26.47 3.98 5.49
CA SER A 28 25.16 3.32 5.65
C SER A 28 24.99 2.07 4.78
N ILE A 29 25.84 1.89 3.75
CA ILE A 29 25.66 0.88 2.71
C ILE A 29 26.50 -0.37 3.00
N ILE A 30 25.83 -1.51 2.94
CA ILE A 30 26.44 -2.84 2.90
C ILE A 30 26.21 -3.38 1.49
N LEU A 31 27.30 -3.49 0.73
CA LEU A 31 27.24 -3.83 -0.68
C LEU A 31 27.58 -5.30 -0.90
N PHE A 32 26.65 -6.05 -1.46
CA PHE A 32 26.84 -7.42 -1.87
C PHE A 32 26.93 -7.52 -3.39
N GLY A 33 28.07 -7.98 -3.89
CA GLY A 33 28.24 -8.36 -5.28
C GLY A 33 27.97 -9.84 -5.48
N GLY A 34 27.21 -10.20 -6.49
CA GLY A 34 26.97 -11.59 -6.84
C GLY A 34 26.41 -11.75 -8.24
N MET A 35 26.90 -12.74 -8.99
CA MET A 35 26.34 -13.07 -10.29
C MET A 35 24.90 -13.57 -10.17
N ASN A 36 24.17 -13.61 -11.28
CA ASN A 36 22.84 -14.21 -11.30
C ASN A 36 22.90 -15.68 -10.88
N GLY A 37 22.02 -16.09 -9.95
CA GLY A 37 22.07 -17.40 -9.33
C GLY A 37 23.12 -17.53 -8.20
N GLY A 38 23.88 -16.48 -7.88
CA GLY A 38 24.90 -16.47 -6.83
C GLY A 38 24.36 -16.40 -5.40
N GLY A 39 23.04 -16.41 -5.19
CA GLY A 39 22.45 -16.45 -3.84
C GLY A 39 21.99 -15.11 -3.27
N LYS A 40 22.00 -14.02 -4.05
CA LYS A 40 21.55 -12.68 -3.61
C LYS A 40 20.12 -12.72 -3.03
N THR A 41 19.17 -13.15 -3.82
CA THR A 41 17.76 -13.28 -3.42
C THR A 41 17.60 -14.25 -2.25
N THR A 42 18.39 -15.33 -2.21
CA THR A 42 18.40 -16.29 -1.09
C THR A 42 18.85 -15.63 0.23
N LEU A 43 19.80 -14.69 0.17
CA LEU A 43 20.24 -13.93 1.34
C LEU A 43 19.11 -13.03 1.86
N MET A 44 18.40 -12.33 0.97
CA MET A 44 17.23 -11.54 1.36
C MET A 44 16.10 -12.41 1.91
N ASP A 45 15.83 -13.53 1.28
CA ASP A 45 14.83 -14.51 1.76
C ASP A 45 15.21 -15.09 3.12
N ALA A 46 16.52 -15.26 3.42
CA ALA A 46 16.98 -15.65 4.74
C ALA A 46 16.63 -14.64 5.83
N ILE A 47 16.81 -13.35 5.57
CA ILE A 47 16.42 -12.28 6.50
C ILE A 47 14.90 -12.32 6.75
N ARG A 48 14.10 -12.41 5.70
CA ARG A 48 12.63 -12.50 5.81
C ARG A 48 12.20 -13.76 6.57
N LEU A 49 12.83 -14.90 6.27
CA LEU A 49 12.53 -16.18 6.91
C LEU A 49 12.92 -16.13 8.40
N ALA A 50 14.05 -15.54 8.75
CA ALA A 50 14.46 -15.35 10.14
C ALA A 50 13.38 -14.57 10.92
N LEU A 51 12.89 -13.48 10.36
CA LEU A 51 11.90 -12.61 11.01
C LEU A 51 10.52 -13.27 11.12
N TYR A 52 9.99 -13.83 10.03
CA TYR A 52 8.56 -14.19 9.94
C TYR A 52 8.27 -15.69 9.82
N GLY A 53 9.27 -16.53 9.62
CA GLY A 53 9.10 -17.98 9.50
C GLY A 53 8.09 -18.36 8.42
N HIS A 54 7.09 -19.14 8.78
CA HIS A 54 6.04 -19.61 7.86
C HIS A 54 5.22 -18.48 7.22
N ARG A 55 5.13 -17.30 7.86
CA ARG A 55 4.45 -16.10 7.34
C ARG A 55 5.29 -15.32 6.34
N ALA A 56 6.59 -15.62 6.22
CA ALA A 56 7.49 -14.88 5.35
C ALA A 56 7.03 -14.93 3.89
N GLN A 57 6.97 -13.76 3.26
CA GLN A 57 6.76 -13.62 1.83
C GLN A 57 8.12 -13.68 1.13
N VAL A 58 8.53 -14.87 0.74
CA VAL A 58 9.81 -15.14 0.08
C VAL A 58 9.61 -15.41 -1.40
N SER A 59 10.50 -14.85 -2.21
CA SER A 59 10.41 -14.92 -3.68
C SER A 59 10.56 -16.35 -4.21
N THR A 60 11.35 -17.16 -3.51
CA THR A 60 11.71 -18.52 -3.90
C THR A 60 10.66 -19.57 -3.54
N ARG A 61 9.73 -19.25 -2.63
CA ARG A 61 8.72 -20.21 -2.17
C ARG A 61 7.67 -20.55 -3.24
N GLY A 62 7.25 -19.57 -4.04
CA GLY A 62 6.21 -19.76 -5.05
C GLY A 62 4.93 -20.38 -4.47
N ALA A 63 4.45 -21.48 -5.06
CA ALA A 63 3.28 -22.23 -4.63
C ALA A 63 3.59 -23.42 -3.69
N LEU A 64 4.85 -23.54 -3.22
CA LEU A 64 5.26 -24.66 -2.36
C LEU A 64 4.61 -24.57 -0.96
N SER A 65 4.25 -25.74 -0.41
CA SER A 65 3.94 -25.84 1.01
C SER A 65 5.16 -25.43 1.85
N TYR A 66 4.95 -24.98 3.07
CA TYR A 66 6.05 -24.54 3.92
C TYR A 66 7.08 -25.66 4.17
N LYS A 67 6.61 -26.87 4.40
CA LYS A 67 7.46 -28.09 4.51
C LYS A 67 8.37 -28.28 3.28
N ASN A 68 7.79 -28.23 2.09
CA ASN A 68 8.53 -28.42 0.86
C ASN A 68 9.53 -27.28 0.61
N PHE A 69 9.11 -26.06 0.95
CA PHE A 69 9.98 -24.89 0.89
C PHE A 69 11.18 -25.04 1.85
N LEU A 70 10.98 -25.45 3.11
CA LEU A 70 12.07 -25.70 4.04
C LEU A 70 13.01 -26.78 3.53
N ALA A 71 12.48 -27.85 2.94
CA ALA A 71 13.29 -28.92 2.35
C ALA A 71 14.16 -28.45 1.17
N GLU A 72 13.65 -27.53 0.34
CA GLU A 72 14.40 -26.89 -0.75
C GLU A 72 15.45 -25.89 -0.24
N CYS A 73 15.20 -25.27 0.91
CA CYS A 73 16.15 -24.37 1.55
C CYS A 73 17.35 -25.11 2.18
N VAL A 74 17.29 -26.42 2.36
CA VAL A 74 18.43 -27.18 2.85
C VAL A 74 19.50 -27.30 1.76
N SER A 75 20.74 -26.89 2.07
CA SER A 75 21.82 -26.99 1.12
C SER A 75 22.02 -28.45 0.64
N ARG A 76 22.31 -28.59 -0.64
CA ARG A 76 22.62 -29.90 -1.24
C ARG A 76 23.87 -30.57 -0.64
N HIS A 77 24.70 -29.76 0.01
CA HIS A 77 25.95 -30.19 0.65
C HIS A 77 25.77 -30.55 2.13
N ALA A 78 24.57 -30.32 2.71
CA ALA A 78 24.29 -30.73 4.08
C ALA A 78 24.25 -32.27 4.16
N ALA A 79 25.01 -32.86 5.09
CA ALA A 79 24.94 -34.29 5.36
C ALA A 79 23.56 -34.66 5.95
N PRO A 80 23.13 -35.93 5.80
CA PRO A 80 21.92 -36.39 6.45
C PRO A 80 21.98 -36.17 7.97
N GLY A 81 20.98 -35.49 8.55
CA GLY A 81 20.93 -35.14 9.98
C GLY A 81 21.64 -33.82 10.34
N GLU A 82 22.28 -33.16 9.38
CA GLU A 82 22.76 -31.79 9.63
C GLU A 82 21.64 -30.78 9.56
N LYS A 83 21.62 -29.86 10.55
CA LYS A 83 20.62 -28.79 10.62
C LYS A 83 20.98 -27.64 9.69
N THR A 84 19.97 -27.19 8.97
CA THR A 84 19.97 -25.87 8.34
C THR A 84 19.62 -24.84 9.38
N ARG A 85 20.35 -23.72 9.41
CA ARG A 85 20.17 -22.70 10.43
C ARG A 85 20.32 -21.31 9.84
N ILE A 86 19.46 -20.41 10.26
CA ILE A 86 19.54 -18.97 10.01
C ILE A 86 19.55 -18.27 11.36
N GLU A 87 20.48 -17.33 11.54
CA GLU A 87 20.51 -16.44 12.70
C GLU A 87 20.54 -15.01 12.20
N LEU A 88 19.70 -14.17 12.76
CA LEU A 88 19.70 -12.73 12.52
C LEU A 88 19.81 -12.00 13.85
N ALA A 89 20.89 -11.25 14.02
CA ALA A 89 21.06 -10.37 15.16
C ALA A 89 20.56 -8.97 14.82
N ILE A 90 19.76 -8.41 15.72
CA ILE A 90 19.08 -7.14 15.56
C ILE A 90 19.42 -6.26 16.75
N GLU A 91 20.00 -5.11 16.50
CA GLU A 91 20.21 -4.08 17.52
C GLU A 91 18.97 -3.18 17.61
N LEU A 92 18.43 -3.04 18.79
CA LEU A 92 17.26 -2.22 19.09
C LEU A 92 17.35 -1.66 20.53
N VAL A 93 16.55 -0.67 20.82
CA VAL A 93 16.46 -0.11 22.17
C VAL A 93 15.31 -0.79 22.89
N ILE A 94 15.59 -1.46 23.99
CA ILE A 94 14.62 -2.08 24.89
C ILE A 94 14.76 -1.39 26.24
N ASP A 95 13.68 -0.84 26.77
CA ASP A 95 13.67 -0.12 28.05
C ASP A 95 14.75 0.99 28.15
N ASP A 96 14.91 1.75 27.06
CA ASP A 96 15.91 2.82 26.88
C ASP A 96 17.38 2.35 26.87
N GLU A 97 17.64 1.04 26.84
CA GLU A 97 18.99 0.47 26.70
C GLU A 97 19.20 -0.20 25.34
N PRO A 98 20.36 0.01 24.69
CA PRO A 98 20.70 -0.69 23.46
C PRO A 98 20.89 -2.17 23.75
N SER A 99 20.10 -3.00 23.10
CA SER A 99 20.09 -4.44 23.27
C SER A 99 20.20 -5.16 21.92
N VAL A 100 20.87 -6.30 21.91
CA VAL A 100 20.97 -7.17 20.73
C VAL A 100 20.03 -8.35 20.89
N LEU A 101 19.03 -8.40 20.02
CA LEU A 101 18.11 -9.50 19.90
C LEU A 101 18.57 -10.42 18.77
N ARG A 102 18.81 -11.69 19.08
CA ARG A 102 19.21 -12.69 18.10
C ARG A 102 18.07 -13.67 17.85
N VAL A 103 17.59 -13.70 16.63
CA VAL A 103 16.56 -14.64 16.16
C VAL A 103 17.24 -15.80 15.47
N VAL A 104 16.92 -17.01 15.87
CA VAL A 104 17.51 -18.22 15.34
C VAL A 104 16.41 -19.14 14.85
N ARG A 105 16.49 -19.57 13.59
CA ARG A 105 15.62 -20.60 13.05
C ARG A 105 16.45 -21.75 12.53
N TYR A 106 16.04 -22.97 12.86
CA TYR A 106 16.72 -24.16 12.39
C TYR A 106 15.76 -25.30 12.12
N TRP A 107 16.13 -26.15 11.18
CA TRP A 107 15.35 -27.33 10.77
C TRP A 107 16.23 -28.36 10.10
N GLU A 108 15.70 -29.55 9.94
CA GLU A 108 16.29 -30.64 9.16
C GLU A 108 15.46 -30.90 7.90
N ARG A 109 16.06 -31.58 6.94
CA ARG A 109 15.35 -31.96 5.72
C ARG A 109 14.24 -32.95 6.07
N GLY A 110 12.98 -32.52 5.92
CA GLY A 110 11.80 -33.35 6.21
C GLY A 110 10.94 -32.82 7.35
N ASP A 111 11.45 -31.87 8.12
CA ASP A 111 10.65 -31.20 9.15
C ASP A 111 9.44 -30.49 8.55
N GLU A 112 8.33 -30.49 9.27
CA GLU A 112 7.12 -29.81 8.85
C GLU A 112 7.18 -28.30 9.11
N GLN A 113 7.92 -27.91 10.13
CA GLN A 113 8.12 -26.54 10.58
C GLN A 113 9.55 -26.33 11.06
N ASP A 114 10.00 -25.10 11.01
CA ASP A 114 11.26 -24.70 11.63
C ASP A 114 11.11 -24.54 13.15
N THR A 115 12.20 -24.68 13.86
CA THR A 115 12.28 -24.39 15.29
C THR A 115 12.80 -22.98 15.48
N LEU A 116 12.06 -22.17 16.25
CA LEU A 116 12.43 -20.81 16.59
C LEU A 116 13.11 -20.73 17.95
N GLY A 117 14.22 -20.04 18.03
CA GLY A 117 14.87 -19.57 19.25
C GLY A 117 15.08 -18.06 19.20
N VAL A 118 14.93 -17.42 20.33
CA VAL A 118 15.20 -15.98 20.49
C VAL A 118 16.14 -15.80 21.69
N LEU A 119 17.18 -14.99 21.50
CA LEU A 119 18.12 -14.64 22.54
C LEU A 119 18.17 -13.11 22.71
N ILE A 120 18.22 -12.63 23.94
CA ILE A 120 18.56 -11.25 24.27
C ILE A 120 20.00 -11.25 24.78
N GLY A 121 20.90 -10.57 24.06
CA GLY A 121 22.32 -10.78 24.26
C GLY A 121 22.68 -12.25 24.00
N ASP A 122 23.23 -12.93 25.03
CA ASP A 122 23.61 -14.35 24.94
C ASP A 122 22.61 -15.30 25.63
N TRP A 123 21.51 -14.79 26.19
CA TRP A 123 20.56 -15.56 26.98
C TRP A 123 19.28 -15.89 26.21
N PRO A 124 18.87 -17.17 26.16
CA PRO A 124 17.61 -17.56 25.53
C PRO A 124 16.40 -16.99 26.26
N ASP A 125 15.51 -16.31 25.53
CA ASP A 125 14.23 -15.83 26.02
C ASP A 125 13.07 -16.68 25.45
N LYS A 126 12.52 -17.56 26.30
CA LYS A 126 11.40 -18.41 25.92
C LYS A 126 10.08 -17.65 25.85
N ALA A 127 9.92 -16.56 26.59
CA ALA A 127 8.68 -15.77 26.59
C ALA A 127 8.52 -15.05 25.26
N ILE A 128 9.55 -14.36 24.81
CA ILE A 128 9.56 -13.71 23.50
C ILE A 128 9.50 -14.76 22.36
N ALA A 129 10.19 -15.89 22.48
CA ALA A 129 10.11 -16.93 21.47
C ALA A 129 8.70 -17.48 21.28
N ASN A 130 7.91 -17.64 22.34
CA ASN A 130 6.53 -18.13 22.28
C ASN A 130 5.55 -17.07 21.72
N THR A 131 5.84 -15.80 21.88
CA THR A 131 5.02 -14.67 21.39
C THR A 131 5.69 -13.94 20.23
N TRP A 132 6.66 -14.59 19.57
CA TRP A 132 7.48 -13.95 18.55
C TRP A 132 6.68 -13.30 17.43
N ASP A 133 5.62 -13.96 16.96
CA ASP A 133 4.80 -13.45 15.88
C ASP A 133 4.11 -12.12 16.24
N GLU A 134 3.68 -11.96 17.47
CA GLU A 134 3.12 -10.70 17.96
C GLU A 134 4.22 -9.66 18.20
N TYR A 135 5.35 -10.09 18.74
CA TYR A 135 6.49 -9.23 19.04
C TYR A 135 7.05 -8.60 17.76
N ILE A 136 7.35 -9.43 16.74
CA ILE A 136 7.89 -8.93 15.47
C ILE A 136 6.87 -8.08 14.70
N GLU A 137 5.58 -8.40 14.81
CA GLU A 137 4.52 -7.61 14.18
C GLU A 137 4.42 -6.21 14.78
N ASN A 138 4.72 -6.03 16.07
CA ASN A 138 4.79 -4.72 16.71
C ASN A 138 6.08 -3.98 16.38
N LEU A 139 7.20 -4.68 16.26
CA LEU A 139 8.52 -4.11 15.97
C LEU A 139 8.68 -3.77 14.48
N PHE A 140 8.47 -4.75 13.63
CA PHE A 140 8.61 -4.66 12.18
C PHE A 140 7.50 -5.46 11.50
N PRO A 141 6.30 -4.91 11.34
CA PRO A 141 5.16 -5.58 10.70
C PRO A 141 5.50 -6.20 9.34
N LEU A 142 4.94 -7.37 9.05
CA LEU A 142 5.18 -8.08 7.80
C LEU A 142 4.90 -7.21 6.58
N GLY A 143 3.80 -6.44 6.60
CA GLY A 143 3.46 -5.52 5.52
C GLY A 143 4.52 -4.41 5.32
N ILE A 144 5.13 -3.93 6.39
CA ILE A 144 6.24 -2.96 6.32
C ILE A 144 7.48 -3.62 5.74
N SER A 145 7.79 -4.85 6.14
CA SER A 145 8.97 -5.54 5.62
C SER A 145 8.95 -5.70 4.10
N THR A 146 7.78 -5.90 3.50
CA THR A 146 7.65 -5.99 2.04
C THR A 146 7.97 -4.69 1.30
N LEU A 147 7.89 -3.55 2.00
CA LEU A 147 8.20 -2.23 1.47
C LEU A 147 9.68 -1.87 1.57
N PHE A 148 10.39 -2.41 2.56
CA PHE A 148 11.76 -2.04 2.85
C PHE A 148 12.77 -3.15 2.53
N LEU A 149 12.31 -4.39 2.44
CA LEU A 149 13.07 -5.52 1.92
C LEU A 149 12.45 -5.90 0.58
N PHE A 150 12.90 -5.35 -0.54
CA PHE A 150 12.22 -5.48 -1.82
C PHE A 150 13.16 -5.77 -2.99
N ASP A 151 12.60 -6.34 -4.04
CA ASP A 151 13.24 -6.50 -5.33
C ASP A 151 13.06 -5.22 -6.16
N GLY A 152 14.16 -4.60 -6.57
CA GLY A 152 14.15 -3.35 -7.34
C GLY A 152 13.42 -3.46 -8.67
N GLU A 153 13.31 -4.66 -9.26
CA GLU A 153 12.51 -4.87 -10.47
C GLU A 153 11.00 -4.94 -10.19
N GLN A 154 10.61 -5.47 -9.04
CA GLN A 154 9.20 -5.63 -8.66
C GLN A 154 8.60 -4.35 -8.08
N VAL A 155 9.44 -3.47 -7.52
CA VAL A 155 8.96 -2.25 -6.85
C VAL A 155 8.15 -1.33 -7.78
N LYS A 156 8.39 -1.36 -9.10
CA LYS A 156 7.61 -0.60 -10.08
C LYS A 156 6.11 -0.94 -10.08
N GLU A 157 5.75 -2.18 -9.68
CA GLU A 157 4.34 -2.58 -9.58
C GLU A 157 3.57 -1.68 -8.62
N LEU A 158 4.23 -1.15 -7.57
CA LEU A 158 3.63 -0.18 -6.64
C LEU A 158 3.22 1.13 -7.34
N ALA A 159 4.00 1.56 -8.33
CA ALA A 159 3.69 2.77 -9.10
C ALA A 159 2.61 2.51 -10.17
N GLU A 160 2.48 1.28 -10.66
CA GLU A 160 1.51 0.91 -11.70
C GLU A 160 0.10 0.72 -11.16
N LEU A 161 -0.02 0.25 -9.91
CA LEU A 161 -1.33 0.00 -9.30
C LEU A 161 -2.10 1.30 -9.05
N ASP A 162 -3.35 1.34 -9.47
CA ASP A 162 -4.27 2.45 -9.14
C ASP A 162 -4.74 2.35 -7.68
N THR A 163 -4.93 1.12 -7.19
CA THR A 163 -5.25 0.82 -5.79
C THR A 163 -4.23 -0.17 -5.25
N PRO A 164 -3.40 0.22 -4.25
CA PRO A 164 -2.49 -0.70 -3.60
C PRO A 164 -3.23 -1.87 -2.94
N PRO A 165 -2.62 -3.08 -2.88
CA PRO A 165 -3.19 -4.21 -2.16
C PRO A 165 -3.48 -3.90 -0.68
N PRO A 166 -4.49 -4.53 -0.05
CA PRO A 166 -4.87 -4.25 1.35
C PRO A 166 -3.71 -4.38 2.35
N ILE A 167 -2.83 -5.35 2.16
CA ILE A 167 -1.64 -5.54 3.00
C ILE A 167 -0.70 -4.33 2.95
N LEU A 168 -0.57 -3.71 1.79
CA LEU A 168 0.24 -2.52 1.58
C LEU A 168 -0.41 -1.29 2.21
N VAL A 169 -1.73 -1.14 2.05
CA VAL A 169 -2.50 -0.08 2.70
C VAL A 169 -2.38 -0.17 4.22
N SER A 170 -2.45 -1.39 4.78
CA SER A 170 -2.24 -1.62 6.22
C SER A 170 -0.83 -1.22 6.65
N ALA A 171 0.21 -1.61 5.89
CA ALA A 171 1.58 -1.22 6.16
C ALA A 171 1.78 0.30 6.15
N ILE A 172 1.21 0.98 5.16
CA ILE A 172 1.26 2.45 5.07
C ILE A 172 0.58 3.09 6.29
N LYS A 173 -0.61 2.60 6.68
CA LYS A 173 -1.32 3.08 7.87
C LYS A 173 -0.51 2.88 9.15
N SER A 174 0.16 1.74 9.28
CA SER A 174 1.02 1.42 10.41
C SER A 174 2.23 2.36 10.48
N LEU A 175 2.92 2.57 9.35
CA LEU A 175 4.04 3.51 9.25
C LEU A 175 3.64 4.95 9.56
N LEU A 176 2.47 5.36 9.13
CA LEU A 176 1.93 6.69 9.42
C LEU A 176 1.39 6.82 10.86
N GLY A 177 1.39 5.73 11.65
CA GLY A 177 0.89 5.72 13.03
C GLY A 177 -0.63 5.85 13.14
N LEU A 178 -1.38 5.52 12.09
CA LEU A 178 -2.84 5.65 12.04
C LEU A 178 -3.57 4.51 12.79
N GLU A 179 -2.88 3.40 13.06
CA GLU A 179 -3.45 2.21 13.71
C GLU A 179 -3.77 2.41 15.18
N LEU A 180 -2.99 3.26 15.89
CA LEU A 180 -3.18 3.48 17.32
C LEU A 180 -4.58 4.02 17.65
N ALA A 181 -5.06 4.98 16.85
CA ALA A 181 -6.39 5.52 17.04
C ALA A 181 -7.50 4.49 16.70
N GLN A 182 -7.22 3.59 15.76
CA GLN A 182 -8.13 2.50 15.41
C GLN A 182 -8.18 1.43 16.52
N LYS A 183 -7.04 1.03 17.06
CA LYS A 183 -6.95 0.11 18.21
C LYS A 183 -7.69 0.69 19.42
N LEU A 184 -7.44 1.96 19.77
CA LEU A 184 -8.14 2.63 20.86
C LEU A 184 -9.66 2.68 20.64
N SER A 185 -10.14 2.86 19.41
CA SER A 185 -11.57 2.79 19.10
C SER A 185 -12.17 1.41 19.39
N VAL A 186 -11.43 0.34 19.06
CA VAL A 186 -11.83 -1.05 19.35
C VAL A 186 -11.83 -1.32 20.85
N ASP A 187 -10.80 -0.85 21.58
CA ASP A 187 -10.72 -1.00 23.03
C ASP A 187 -11.87 -0.27 23.74
N LEU A 188 -12.26 0.91 23.25
CA LEU A 188 -13.43 1.62 23.74
C LEU A 188 -14.74 0.86 23.47
N ASP A 189 -14.85 0.14 22.35
CA ASP A 189 -16.01 -0.73 22.09
C ASP A 189 -16.07 -1.91 23.05
N VAL A 190 -14.93 -2.54 23.33
CA VAL A 190 -14.83 -3.63 24.32
C VAL A 190 -15.19 -3.12 25.71
N LEU A 191 -14.67 -1.94 26.10
CA LEU A 191 -15.00 -1.31 27.38
C LEU A 191 -16.49 -0.97 27.48
N ALA A 192 -17.07 -0.39 26.43
CA ALA A 192 -18.51 -0.11 26.36
C ALA A 192 -19.34 -1.37 26.50
N SER A 193 -18.95 -2.46 25.82
CA SER A 193 -19.62 -3.75 25.89
C SER A 193 -19.57 -4.35 27.30
N ARG A 194 -18.39 -4.30 27.97
CA ARG A 194 -18.23 -4.75 29.38
C ARG A 194 -19.11 -3.92 30.33
N LYS A 195 -19.13 -2.61 30.18
CA LYS A 195 -19.93 -1.71 31.01
C LYS A 195 -21.44 -1.88 30.77
N ARG A 196 -21.85 -2.24 29.57
CA ARG A 196 -23.24 -2.61 29.26
C ARG A 196 -23.66 -3.91 29.95
N LYS A 197 -22.76 -4.92 30.01
CA LYS A 197 -23.03 -6.18 30.71
C LYS A 197 -23.21 -6.02 32.23
N GLU A 198 -22.53 -5.04 32.84
CA GLU A 198 -22.72 -4.70 34.25
C GLU A 198 -24.12 -4.11 34.57
N LEU A 199 -24.84 -3.64 33.53
CA LEU A 199 -26.12 -2.91 33.66
C LEU A 199 -27.36 -3.78 33.55
N SER A 200 -27.27 -5.00 33.05
CA SER A 200 -28.41 -5.75 32.55
C SER A 200 -28.96 -6.80 33.51
N ASN A 201 -30.31 -6.97 33.54
CA ASN A 201 -31.00 -8.11 34.18
C ASN A 201 -30.64 -9.41 33.45
N ALA A 202 -30.63 -10.55 34.17
CA ALA A 202 -30.11 -11.83 33.68
C ALA A 202 -30.75 -12.34 32.35
N GLN A 203 -31.93 -11.89 31.99
CA GLN A 203 -32.64 -12.32 30.78
C GLN A 203 -32.18 -11.54 29.54
N GLU A 204 -31.93 -10.25 29.69
CA GLU A 204 -31.41 -9.36 28.64
C GLU A 204 -29.91 -9.56 28.40
N VAL A 205 -29.16 -10.05 29.43
CA VAL A 205 -27.77 -10.51 29.28
C VAL A 205 -27.69 -11.69 28.34
N ALA A 206 -28.59 -12.65 28.47
CA ALA A 206 -28.59 -13.86 27.63
C ALA A 206 -28.84 -13.53 26.14
N GLU A 207 -29.78 -12.62 25.85
CA GLU A 207 -30.06 -12.16 24.48
C GLU A 207 -28.88 -11.38 23.89
N LEU A 208 -28.24 -10.52 24.68
CA LEU A 208 -27.06 -9.76 24.25
C LEU A 208 -25.85 -10.68 24.02
N GLU A 209 -25.64 -11.69 24.88
CA GLU A 209 -24.61 -12.71 24.68
C GLU A 209 -24.83 -13.54 23.41
N GLU A 210 -26.09 -13.84 23.07
CA GLU A 210 -26.41 -14.55 21.82
C GLU A 210 -26.13 -13.71 20.58
N ILE A 211 -26.47 -12.41 20.61
CA ILE A 211 -26.18 -11.47 19.52
C ILE A 211 -24.66 -11.23 19.40
N GLU A 212 -23.94 -11.07 20.52
CA GLU A 212 -22.47 -10.93 20.50
C GLU A 212 -21.77 -12.20 19.98
N LYS A 213 -22.26 -13.39 20.37
CA LYS A 213 -21.75 -14.66 19.85
C LYS A 213 -21.99 -14.78 18.35
N THR A 214 -23.18 -14.33 17.90
CA THR A 214 -23.50 -14.26 16.47
C THR A 214 -22.56 -13.30 15.74
N LEU A 215 -22.29 -12.13 16.30
CA LEU A 215 -21.33 -11.18 15.73
C LEU A 215 -19.92 -11.75 15.67
N GLN A 216 -19.49 -12.46 16.71
CA GLN A 216 -18.19 -13.13 16.74
C GLN A 216 -18.07 -14.22 15.66
N THR A 217 -19.12 -15.03 15.48
CA THR A 217 -19.13 -16.05 14.41
C THR A 217 -19.12 -15.43 13.02
N GLN A 218 -19.85 -14.32 12.83
CA GLN A 218 -19.85 -13.58 11.56
C GLN A 218 -18.50 -12.93 11.27
N ARG A 219 -17.80 -12.40 12.28
CA ARG A 219 -16.43 -11.88 12.13
C ARG A 219 -15.45 -12.98 11.71
N GLN A 220 -15.52 -14.14 12.35
CA GLN A 220 -14.68 -15.29 11.97
C GLN A 220 -14.99 -15.76 10.54
N ALA A 221 -16.26 -15.77 10.15
CA ALA A 221 -16.67 -16.11 8.78
C ALA A 221 -16.17 -15.07 7.76
N HIS A 222 -16.22 -13.77 8.11
CA HIS A 222 -15.67 -12.68 7.30
C HIS A 222 -14.16 -12.85 7.08
N ASP A 223 -13.41 -13.13 8.16
CA ASP A 223 -11.95 -13.30 8.06
C ASP A 223 -11.57 -14.52 7.20
N ARG A 224 -12.33 -15.61 7.32
CA ARG A 224 -12.17 -16.79 6.44
C ARG A 224 -12.47 -16.46 4.99
N ALA A 225 -13.58 -15.78 4.73
CA ALA A 225 -13.94 -15.37 3.37
C ALA A 225 -12.89 -14.43 2.75
N ALA A 226 -12.30 -13.52 3.56
CA ALA A 226 -11.21 -12.67 3.14
C ALA A 226 -9.94 -13.45 2.76
N GLN A 227 -9.59 -14.48 3.57
CA GLN A 227 -8.43 -15.34 3.28
C GLN A 227 -8.63 -16.17 2.01
N GLU A 228 -9.84 -16.71 1.82
CA GLU A 228 -10.17 -17.47 0.61
C GLU A 228 -10.13 -16.59 -0.64
N LEU A 229 -10.64 -15.36 -0.54
CA LEU A 229 -10.58 -14.38 -1.63
C LEU A 229 -9.13 -14.04 -2.00
N ALA A 230 -8.28 -13.79 -1.01
CA ALA A 230 -6.86 -13.52 -1.22
C ALA A 230 -6.14 -14.72 -1.87
N SER A 231 -6.49 -15.95 -1.46
CA SER A 231 -5.98 -17.17 -2.08
C SER A 231 -6.39 -17.29 -3.56
N LEU A 232 -7.66 -16.99 -3.86
CA LEU A 232 -8.18 -17.01 -5.23
C LEU A 232 -7.51 -15.94 -6.11
N ASP A 233 -7.26 -14.74 -5.57
CA ASP A 233 -6.53 -13.69 -6.28
C ASP A 233 -5.09 -14.12 -6.62
N GLY A 234 -4.42 -14.81 -5.71
CA GLY A 234 -3.08 -15.40 -5.97
C GLY A 234 -3.11 -16.45 -7.09
N ARG A 235 -4.09 -17.35 -7.04
CA ARG A 235 -4.28 -18.39 -8.08
C ARG A 235 -4.64 -17.79 -9.43
N LEU A 236 -5.47 -16.75 -9.44
CA LEU A 236 -5.85 -16.03 -10.65
C LEU A 236 -4.64 -15.35 -11.30
N LYS A 237 -3.81 -14.65 -10.51
CA LYS A 237 -2.55 -14.05 -11.01
C LYS A 237 -1.64 -15.10 -11.65
N HIS A 238 -1.51 -16.27 -11.01
CA HIS A 238 -0.69 -17.34 -11.54
C HIS A 238 -1.26 -17.91 -12.86
N ALA A 239 -2.58 -18.16 -12.90
CA ALA A 239 -3.25 -18.63 -14.11
C ALA A 239 -3.16 -17.60 -15.26
N GLN A 240 -3.30 -16.31 -14.96
CA GLN A 240 -3.11 -15.23 -15.93
C GLN A 240 -1.67 -15.19 -16.50
N LYS A 241 -0.67 -15.41 -15.62
CA LYS A 241 0.72 -15.52 -16.05
C LYS A 241 0.94 -16.75 -16.96
N GLN A 242 0.34 -17.88 -16.64
CA GLN A 242 0.40 -19.07 -17.50
C GLN A 242 -0.32 -18.85 -18.83
N GLN A 243 -1.46 -18.18 -18.81
CA GLN A 243 -2.17 -17.78 -20.03
C GLN A 243 -1.30 -16.87 -20.89
N GLN A 244 -0.65 -15.87 -20.28
CA GLN A 244 0.26 -14.98 -21.00
C GLN A 244 1.44 -15.75 -21.59
N GLN A 245 2.03 -16.67 -20.86
CA GLN A 245 3.11 -17.53 -21.36
C GLN A 245 2.66 -18.45 -22.51
N ALA A 246 1.45 -18.99 -22.43
CA ALA A 246 0.86 -19.78 -23.50
C ALA A 246 0.61 -18.92 -24.76
N LEU A 247 0.14 -17.68 -24.55
CA LEU A 247 -0.06 -16.69 -25.61
C LEU A 247 1.28 -16.27 -26.24
N ASP A 248 2.29 -15.99 -25.41
CA ASP A 248 3.63 -15.63 -25.89
C ASP A 248 4.25 -16.79 -26.69
N LYS A 249 4.12 -18.02 -26.21
CA LYS A 249 4.51 -19.22 -26.97
C LYS A 249 3.74 -19.37 -28.27
N PHE A 250 2.44 -19.17 -28.23
CA PHE A 250 1.59 -19.20 -29.42
C PHE A 250 2.05 -18.17 -30.45
N VAL A 251 2.39 -16.94 -30.01
CA VAL A 251 2.91 -15.88 -30.89
C VAL A 251 4.30 -16.22 -31.44
N ILE A 252 5.21 -16.69 -30.57
CA ILE A 252 6.62 -16.91 -30.95
C ILE A 252 6.81 -18.16 -31.79
N GLU A 253 6.17 -19.26 -31.46
CA GLU A 253 6.36 -20.55 -32.13
C GLU A 253 5.34 -20.81 -33.23
N GLY A 254 4.09 -20.36 -33.06
CA GLY A 254 3.04 -20.53 -34.04
C GLY A 254 2.98 -19.46 -35.14
N GLY A 255 3.28 -18.21 -34.79
CA GLY A 255 3.20 -17.05 -35.67
C GLY A 255 4.31 -16.99 -36.74
N ARG A 256 5.47 -17.67 -36.52
CA ARG A 256 6.56 -17.73 -37.51
C ARG A 256 6.39 -18.86 -38.54
N ILE A 257 5.68 -19.90 -38.21
CA ILE A 257 5.61 -21.12 -39.05
C ILE A 257 4.25 -21.28 -39.70
N ALA A 258 3.16 -20.85 -39.04
CA ALA A 258 1.81 -21.09 -39.53
C ALA A 258 1.19 -19.94 -40.33
N GLY A 259 1.97 -18.94 -40.65
CA GLY A 259 1.47 -17.77 -41.35
C GLY A 259 0.61 -16.84 -40.48
N ASP A 260 0.55 -15.68 -40.92
CA ASP A 260 0.00 -14.52 -40.21
C ASP A 260 -1.47 -14.63 -39.75
N ARG A 261 -2.22 -15.61 -40.27
CA ARG A 261 -3.66 -15.73 -40.06
C ARG A 261 -4.06 -15.92 -38.61
N SER A 262 -3.42 -16.84 -37.90
CA SER A 262 -3.77 -17.16 -36.54
C SER A 262 -3.41 -16.04 -35.53
N ARG A 263 -2.34 -15.34 -35.83
CA ARG A 263 -1.93 -14.16 -35.07
C ARG A 263 -2.90 -13.01 -35.32
N LEU A 264 -3.28 -12.82 -36.57
CA LEU A 264 -4.21 -11.76 -36.98
C LEU A 264 -5.62 -11.99 -36.43
N GLU A 265 -6.12 -13.24 -36.45
CA GLU A 265 -7.41 -13.63 -35.84
C GLU A 265 -7.41 -13.40 -34.32
N PHE A 266 -6.28 -13.71 -33.66
CA PHE A 266 -6.15 -13.45 -32.22
C PHE A 266 -6.06 -11.95 -31.90
N GLU A 267 -5.26 -11.22 -32.65
CA GLU A 267 -5.10 -9.78 -32.53
C GLU A 267 -6.42 -9.05 -32.80
N GLN A 268 -7.15 -9.51 -33.82
CA GLN A 268 -8.51 -9.05 -34.14
C GLN A 268 -9.48 -9.30 -32.96
N ALA A 269 -9.49 -10.52 -32.41
CA ALA A 269 -10.34 -10.87 -31.29
C ALA A 269 -10.00 -10.02 -30.01
N SER A 270 -8.71 -9.79 -29.78
CA SER A 270 -8.24 -8.94 -28.67
C SER A 270 -8.68 -7.49 -28.84
N LEU A 271 -8.55 -6.96 -30.07
CA LEU A 271 -8.99 -5.59 -30.37
C LEU A 271 -10.52 -5.45 -30.33
N ALA A 272 -11.24 -6.48 -30.76
CA ALA A 272 -12.69 -6.53 -30.69
C ALA A 272 -13.18 -6.51 -29.23
N GLN A 273 -12.51 -7.25 -28.34
CA GLN A 273 -12.82 -7.22 -26.91
C GLN A 273 -12.56 -5.83 -26.32
N LYS A 274 -11.38 -5.25 -26.57
CA LYS A 274 -11.06 -3.89 -26.12
C LYS A 274 -12.06 -2.85 -26.64
N SER A 275 -12.50 -3.01 -27.90
CA SER A 275 -13.54 -2.16 -28.50
C SER A 275 -14.88 -2.30 -27.78
N ALA A 276 -15.24 -3.52 -27.36
CA ALA A 276 -16.45 -3.77 -26.57
C ALA A 276 -16.36 -3.14 -25.17
N ASP A 277 -15.22 -3.31 -24.51
CA ASP A 277 -14.96 -2.75 -23.17
C ASP A 277 -15.01 -1.21 -23.22
N THR A 278 -14.32 -0.60 -24.21
CA THR A 278 -14.36 0.86 -24.41
C THR A 278 -15.78 1.37 -24.73
N ARG A 279 -16.59 0.57 -25.46
CA ARG A 279 -18.00 0.91 -25.66
C ARG A 279 -18.81 0.84 -24.38
N GLN A 280 -18.50 -0.11 -23.51
CA GLN A 280 -19.16 -0.20 -22.22
C GLN A 280 -18.79 0.99 -21.33
N GLU A 281 -17.50 1.33 -21.27
CA GLU A 281 -17.03 2.54 -20.56
C GLU A 281 -17.75 3.80 -21.06
N LEU A 282 -17.91 3.95 -22.37
CA LEU A 282 -18.66 5.07 -22.94
C LEU A 282 -20.13 5.09 -22.52
N ARG A 283 -20.76 3.92 -22.39
CA ARG A 283 -22.15 3.82 -21.90
C ARG A 283 -22.25 4.18 -20.43
N ASP A 284 -21.28 3.70 -19.63
CA ASP A 284 -21.24 3.98 -18.20
C ASP A 284 -21.01 5.48 -17.93
N LEU A 285 -20.11 6.11 -18.71
CA LEU A 285 -19.92 7.56 -18.70
C LEU A 285 -21.20 8.32 -19.12
N ALA A 286 -21.90 7.82 -20.14
CA ALA A 286 -23.15 8.43 -20.60
C ALA A 286 -24.32 8.22 -19.64
N ALA A 287 -24.29 7.17 -18.84
CA ALA A 287 -25.24 6.91 -17.77
C ALA A 287 -24.92 7.68 -16.47
N GLY A 288 -23.69 8.17 -16.36
CA GLY A 288 -23.22 8.93 -15.21
C GLY A 288 -23.54 10.43 -15.26
N SER A 289 -22.64 11.22 -14.73
CA SER A 289 -22.79 12.69 -14.66
C SER A 289 -22.45 13.40 -15.99
N LEU A 290 -21.95 12.71 -17.01
CA LEU A 290 -21.59 13.31 -18.30
C LEU A 290 -22.72 14.15 -18.94
N PRO A 291 -24.00 13.71 -18.94
CA PRO A 291 -25.10 14.52 -19.50
C PRO A 291 -25.28 15.87 -18.79
N LEU A 292 -24.85 15.97 -17.53
CA LEU A 292 -24.90 17.21 -16.80
C LEU A 292 -24.02 18.31 -17.40
N MET A 293 -23.08 17.92 -18.26
CA MET A 293 -22.24 18.87 -18.99
C MET A 293 -23.05 19.78 -19.92
N MET A 294 -24.21 19.34 -20.39
CA MET A 294 -25.11 20.17 -21.20
C MET A 294 -25.69 21.34 -20.40
N ILE A 295 -25.76 21.17 -19.08
CA ILE A 295 -26.25 22.20 -18.16
C ILE A 295 -25.14 22.74 -17.25
N ALA A 296 -23.87 22.47 -17.56
CA ALA A 296 -22.72 22.91 -16.78
C ALA A 296 -22.73 24.42 -16.45
N PRO A 297 -23.13 25.34 -17.37
CA PRO A 297 -23.22 26.76 -17.03
C PRO A 297 -24.24 27.04 -15.93
N LEU A 298 -25.36 26.31 -15.91
CA LEU A 298 -26.38 26.42 -14.86
C LEU A 298 -25.86 25.87 -13.53
N LEU A 299 -25.16 24.74 -13.55
CA LEU A 299 -24.55 24.16 -12.36
C LEU A 299 -23.45 25.07 -11.78
N THR A 300 -22.63 25.70 -12.63
CA THR A 300 -21.64 26.69 -12.20
C THR A 300 -22.30 27.93 -11.58
N SER A 301 -23.41 28.36 -12.15
CA SER A 301 -24.19 29.47 -11.56
C SER A 301 -24.76 29.09 -10.18
N ALA A 302 -25.23 27.85 -10.05
CA ALA A 302 -25.69 27.32 -8.76
C ALA A 302 -24.56 27.23 -7.75
N GLN A 303 -23.37 26.73 -8.16
CA GLN A 303 -22.17 26.66 -7.32
C GLN A 303 -21.79 28.06 -6.78
N SER A 304 -21.73 29.05 -7.66
CA SER A 304 -21.41 30.43 -7.25
C SER A 304 -22.43 31.02 -6.28
N GLN A 305 -23.72 30.68 -6.48
CA GLN A 305 -24.77 31.07 -5.56
C GLN A 305 -24.64 30.38 -4.21
N ILE A 306 -24.38 29.07 -4.19
CA ILE A 306 -24.15 28.32 -2.95
C ILE A 306 -22.96 28.90 -2.18
N GLN A 307 -21.87 29.23 -2.87
CA GLN A 307 -20.71 29.85 -2.21
C GLN A 307 -21.05 31.21 -1.63
N THR A 308 -21.86 31.97 -2.35
CA THR A 308 -22.31 33.27 -1.87
C THR A 308 -23.20 33.11 -0.62
N GLU A 309 -24.14 32.18 -0.67
CA GLU A 309 -25.02 31.87 0.47
C GLU A 309 -24.26 31.34 1.68
N LYS A 310 -23.25 30.48 1.42
CA LYS A 310 -22.34 29.98 2.47
C LYS A 310 -21.55 31.08 3.14
N ARG A 311 -21.02 32.04 2.35
CA ARG A 311 -20.33 33.23 2.90
C ARG A 311 -21.30 34.10 3.73
N ILE A 312 -22.52 34.28 3.24
CA ILE A 312 -23.55 35.02 3.97
C ILE A 312 -23.88 34.32 5.28
N ALA A 313 -24.09 32.99 5.24
CA ALA A 313 -24.36 32.19 6.42
C ALA A 313 -23.21 32.21 7.43
N GLN A 314 -21.97 32.09 6.96
CA GLN A 314 -20.76 32.19 7.80
C GLN A 314 -20.62 33.58 8.42
N SER A 315 -20.91 34.63 7.62
CA SER A 315 -20.88 36.02 8.11
C SER A 315 -21.96 36.28 9.13
N LYS A 316 -23.19 35.73 8.91
CA LYS A 316 -24.29 35.79 9.89
C LYS A 316 -23.91 35.08 11.20
N ALA A 317 -23.40 33.84 11.09
CA ALA A 317 -22.94 33.08 12.26
C ALA A 317 -21.79 33.77 13.02
N ALA A 318 -20.83 34.32 12.27
CA ALA A 318 -19.77 35.12 12.87
C ALA A 318 -20.28 36.39 13.56
N GLN A 319 -21.29 37.02 12.94
CA GLN A 319 -21.94 38.21 13.51
C GLN A 319 -22.69 37.88 14.81
N GLU A 320 -23.39 36.74 14.84
CA GLU A 320 -24.06 36.25 16.05
C GLU A 320 -23.05 35.99 17.18
N LEU A 321 -21.96 35.26 16.87
CA LEU A 321 -20.91 34.99 17.86
C LEU A 321 -20.20 36.26 18.36
N ILE A 322 -19.99 37.24 17.45
CA ILE A 322 -19.39 38.51 17.82
C ILE A 322 -20.38 39.29 18.71
N GLN A 323 -21.67 39.27 18.39
CA GLN A 323 -22.70 39.95 19.20
C GLN A 323 -22.83 39.34 20.59
N GLU A 324 -22.83 38.00 20.68
CA GLU A 324 -22.84 37.28 21.96
C GLU A 324 -21.60 37.64 22.80
N ARG A 325 -20.40 37.52 22.22
CA ARG A 325 -19.16 37.93 22.88
C ARG A 325 -19.17 39.39 23.31
N ASP A 326 -19.68 40.29 22.44
CA ASP A 326 -19.72 41.72 22.72
C ASP A 326 -20.72 42.03 23.84
N GLN A 327 -21.84 41.28 23.93
CA GLN A 327 -22.76 41.33 25.06
C GLN A 327 -22.11 40.85 26.36
N ASP A 328 -21.40 39.72 26.32
CA ASP A 328 -20.68 39.19 27.47
C ASP A 328 -19.60 40.17 27.94
N LEU A 329 -18.86 40.75 26.99
CA LEU A 329 -17.86 41.77 27.31
C LEU A 329 -18.49 42.99 27.96
N LEU A 330 -19.63 43.48 27.45
CA LEU A 330 -20.32 44.60 28.00
C LEU A 330 -20.91 44.30 29.38
N SER A 331 -21.44 43.10 29.61
CA SER A 331 -21.91 42.65 30.90
C SER A 331 -20.74 42.61 31.91
N TYR A 332 -19.62 42.03 31.53
CA TYR A 332 -18.40 41.99 32.36
C TYR A 332 -17.86 43.39 32.66
N LEU A 333 -17.81 44.26 31.68
CA LEU A 333 -17.37 45.64 31.87
C LEU A 333 -18.31 46.43 32.77
N SER A 334 -19.61 46.09 32.83
CA SER A 334 -20.57 46.70 33.77
C SER A 334 -20.37 46.30 35.24
N GLU A 335 -19.75 45.16 35.47
CA GLU A 335 -19.42 44.67 36.83
C GLU A 335 -18.11 45.27 37.36
N LEU A 336 -17.29 45.85 36.51
CA LEU A 336 -16.04 46.49 36.88
C LEU A 336 -16.28 47.95 37.35
N PRO A 337 -15.50 48.48 38.25
CA PRO A 337 -15.62 49.85 38.72
C PRO A 337 -15.09 50.86 37.67
N LEU A 338 -15.75 50.87 36.52
CA LEU A 338 -15.42 51.74 35.40
C LEU A 338 -16.43 52.89 35.31
N ALA A 339 -16.00 54.04 34.83
CA ALA A 339 -16.88 55.15 34.58
C ALA A 339 -17.83 54.82 33.40
N GLN A 340 -19.14 55.07 33.54
CA GLN A 340 -20.18 54.79 32.55
C GLN A 340 -19.79 55.29 31.15
N LYS A 341 -19.11 56.42 31.06
CA LYS A 341 -18.63 57.03 29.83
C LYS A 341 -17.63 56.17 29.05
N GLN A 342 -16.81 55.35 29.76
CA GLN A 342 -15.84 54.43 29.19
C GLN A 342 -16.55 53.18 28.62
N VAL A 343 -17.55 52.67 29.31
CA VAL A 343 -18.38 51.55 28.84
C VAL A 343 -19.14 51.94 27.59
N ASP A 344 -19.69 53.17 27.57
CA ASP A 344 -20.42 53.70 26.40
C ASP A 344 -19.50 53.91 25.20
N GLN A 345 -18.25 54.30 25.41
CA GLN A 345 -17.23 54.39 24.35
C GLN A 345 -16.88 53.00 23.76
N VAL A 346 -16.72 52.00 24.60
CA VAL A 346 -16.50 50.61 24.14
C VAL A 346 -17.73 50.13 23.37
N LYS A 347 -18.94 50.38 23.88
CA LYS A 347 -20.18 50.02 23.19
C LYS A 347 -20.29 50.68 21.83
N ALA A 348 -19.99 51.95 21.73
CA ALA A 348 -19.99 52.71 20.46
C ALA A 348 -18.93 52.16 19.48
N PHE A 349 -17.77 51.78 19.98
CA PHE A 349 -16.72 51.16 19.18
C PHE A 349 -17.15 49.80 18.63
N LEU A 350 -17.72 48.92 19.47
CA LEU A 350 -18.23 47.62 19.07
C LEU A 350 -19.32 47.71 17.99
N VAL A 351 -20.27 48.64 18.16
CA VAL A 351 -21.32 48.90 17.15
C VAL A 351 -20.74 49.43 15.84
N SER A 352 -19.70 50.27 15.90
CA SER A 352 -19.04 50.80 14.68
C SER A 352 -18.27 49.73 13.89
N LYS A 353 -17.99 48.59 14.51
CA LYS A 353 -17.26 47.45 13.90
C LYS A 353 -18.20 46.30 13.50
N SER A 354 -19.53 46.47 13.65
CA SER A 354 -20.48 45.45 13.21
C SER A 354 -20.37 45.18 11.71
N LEU A 355 -20.32 43.93 11.39
CA LEU A 355 -20.23 43.46 10.01
C LEU A 355 -21.59 43.67 9.30
N THR A 356 -21.56 44.21 8.11
CA THR A 356 -22.77 44.26 7.24
C THR A 356 -22.74 43.05 6.30
N VAL A 357 -23.84 42.35 6.26
CA VAL A 357 -24.00 41.19 5.38
C VAL A 357 -24.84 41.58 4.19
N GLU A 358 -24.24 41.67 2.99
CA GLU A 358 -24.98 41.93 1.76
C GLU A 358 -25.07 40.66 0.88
N GLY A 359 -26.24 40.39 0.33
CA GLY A 359 -26.46 39.32 -0.64
C GLY A 359 -27.90 38.78 -0.60
N LYS A 360 -28.32 38.17 -1.68
CA LYS A 360 -29.63 37.50 -1.76
C LYS A 360 -29.47 36.01 -1.65
N GLU A 361 -30.19 35.40 -0.73
CA GLU A 361 -30.29 33.94 -0.57
C GLU A 361 -31.60 33.49 -1.26
N TRP A 362 -31.51 32.50 -2.15
CA TRP A 362 -32.66 31.97 -2.86
C TRP A 362 -32.56 30.47 -3.20
N LEU A 363 -31.35 29.88 -3.12
CA LEU A 363 -31.13 28.49 -3.49
C LEU A 363 -31.24 27.53 -2.28
N PHE A 364 -30.80 27.97 -1.12
CA PHE A 364 -30.86 27.24 0.16
C PHE A 364 -30.41 25.77 0.09
N ALA A 365 -29.31 25.52 -0.64
CA ALA A 365 -28.80 24.21 -0.80
C ALA A 365 -28.17 23.69 0.52
N ASP A 366 -28.46 22.44 0.84
CA ASP A 366 -27.82 21.79 1.99
C ASP A 366 -26.32 21.56 1.76
N ALA A 367 -25.61 21.23 2.84
CA ALA A 367 -24.16 21.05 2.78
C ALA A 367 -23.75 19.80 1.95
N ASP A 368 -24.66 18.84 1.81
CA ASP A 368 -24.43 17.63 1.04
C ASP A 368 -24.62 17.89 -0.45
N ALA A 369 -25.70 18.58 -0.81
CA ALA A 369 -25.92 19.04 -2.18
C ALA A 369 -24.80 19.96 -2.67
N ALA A 370 -24.34 20.89 -1.81
CA ALA A 370 -23.20 21.75 -2.12
C ALA A 370 -21.90 20.98 -2.37
N ARG A 371 -21.63 19.96 -1.55
CA ARG A 371 -20.46 19.10 -1.72
C ARG A 371 -20.55 18.28 -3.00
N GLN A 372 -21.71 17.66 -3.24
CA GLN A 372 -21.94 16.90 -4.47
C GLN A 372 -21.80 17.77 -5.71
N LEU A 373 -22.35 18.99 -5.69
CA LEU A 373 -22.24 19.93 -6.80
C LEU A 373 -20.78 20.30 -7.08
N ASN A 374 -19.98 20.56 -6.04
CA ASN A 374 -18.57 20.87 -6.20
C ASN A 374 -17.80 19.66 -6.76
N VAL A 375 -18.05 18.47 -6.25
CA VAL A 375 -17.43 17.24 -6.77
C VAL A 375 -17.77 17.05 -8.24
N VAL A 376 -19.03 17.25 -8.59
CA VAL A 376 -19.49 17.12 -9.98
C VAL A 376 -18.81 18.17 -10.87
N LEU A 377 -18.81 19.43 -10.50
CA LEU A 377 -18.27 20.52 -11.31
C LEU A 377 -16.75 20.50 -11.38
N ASP A 378 -16.08 20.36 -10.23
CA ASP A 378 -14.63 20.56 -10.14
C ASP A 378 -13.86 19.31 -10.60
N PHE A 379 -14.47 18.13 -10.47
CA PHE A 379 -13.77 16.87 -10.77
C PHE A 379 -14.52 15.98 -11.75
N GLU A 380 -15.82 15.71 -11.51
CA GLU A 380 -16.50 14.68 -12.29
C GLU A 380 -16.76 15.09 -13.74
N LEU A 381 -17.30 16.28 -13.96
CA LEU A 381 -17.67 16.71 -15.32
C LEU A 381 -16.46 16.80 -16.25
N ALA A 382 -15.40 17.47 -15.78
CA ALA A 382 -14.17 17.60 -16.56
C ALA A 382 -13.47 16.23 -16.76
N SER A 383 -13.45 15.42 -15.69
CA SER A 383 -12.87 14.07 -15.72
C SER A 383 -13.65 13.17 -16.68
N GLN A 384 -14.99 13.12 -16.55
CA GLN A 384 -15.82 12.28 -17.42
C GLN A 384 -15.85 12.76 -18.87
N ALA A 385 -15.83 14.07 -19.10
CA ALA A 385 -15.72 14.61 -20.45
C ALA A 385 -14.41 14.24 -21.11
N ASN A 386 -13.28 14.39 -20.39
CA ASN A 386 -11.97 14.00 -20.91
C ASN A 386 -11.88 12.49 -21.14
N ALA A 387 -12.41 11.70 -20.21
CA ALA A 387 -12.51 10.25 -20.38
C ALA A 387 -13.33 9.86 -21.61
N ALA A 388 -14.52 10.48 -21.81
CA ALA A 388 -15.37 10.20 -22.96
C ALA A 388 -14.68 10.58 -24.30
N ILE A 389 -13.94 11.69 -24.32
CA ILE A 389 -13.16 12.09 -25.50
C ILE A 389 -12.03 11.09 -25.76
N ALA A 390 -11.35 10.65 -24.70
CA ALA A 390 -10.26 9.68 -24.79
C ALA A 390 -10.78 8.32 -25.29
N SER A 391 -11.82 7.78 -24.65
CA SER A 391 -12.43 6.50 -25.03
C SER A 391 -13.00 6.54 -26.45
N ARG A 392 -13.57 7.67 -26.90
CA ARG A 392 -14.02 7.83 -28.30
C ARG A 392 -12.88 7.83 -29.30
N ARG A 393 -11.74 8.47 -28.95
CA ARG A 393 -10.54 8.45 -29.81
C ARG A 393 -9.95 7.06 -29.90
N GLU A 394 -9.87 6.38 -28.76
CA GLU A 394 -9.37 5.02 -28.67
C GLU A 394 -10.27 4.04 -29.44
N LEU A 395 -11.59 4.16 -29.32
CA LEU A 395 -12.53 3.35 -30.10
C LEU A 395 -12.33 3.50 -31.61
N LYS A 396 -12.12 4.75 -32.06
CA LYS A 396 -11.87 5.00 -33.51
C LYS A 396 -10.55 4.38 -33.97
N LYS A 397 -9.51 4.44 -33.10
CA LYS A 397 -8.21 3.82 -33.38
C LYS A 397 -8.35 2.30 -33.47
N LEU A 398 -9.00 1.68 -32.50
CA LEU A 398 -9.26 0.25 -32.45
C LEU A 398 -10.03 -0.23 -33.68
N GLN A 399 -11.03 0.54 -34.13
CA GLN A 399 -11.78 0.21 -35.36
C GLN A 399 -10.90 0.22 -36.62
N THR A 400 -10.01 1.22 -36.76
CA THR A 400 -9.09 1.27 -37.91
C THR A 400 -8.05 0.15 -37.89
N GLU A 401 -7.61 -0.27 -36.71
CA GLU A 401 -6.69 -1.41 -36.55
C GLU A 401 -7.39 -2.74 -36.87
N ILE A 402 -8.63 -2.92 -36.45
CA ILE A 402 -9.46 -4.09 -36.82
C ILE A 402 -9.64 -4.18 -38.34
N ASP A 403 -10.03 -3.07 -38.99
CA ASP A 403 -10.21 -3.01 -40.44
C ASP A 403 -8.91 -3.31 -41.20
N PHE A 404 -7.75 -2.97 -40.64
CA PHE A 404 -6.45 -3.30 -41.21
C PHE A 404 -6.17 -4.80 -41.10
N LEU A 405 -6.40 -5.39 -39.94
CA LEU A 405 -6.22 -6.82 -39.70
C LEU A 405 -7.17 -7.69 -40.53
N ASP A 406 -8.41 -7.24 -40.74
CA ASP A 406 -9.37 -7.91 -41.60
C ASP A 406 -8.84 -8.05 -43.06
N ARG A 407 -8.15 -7.04 -43.55
CA ARG A 407 -7.53 -7.07 -44.87
C ARG A 407 -6.32 -8.01 -44.93
N GLU A 408 -5.53 -8.07 -43.88
CA GLU A 408 -4.40 -9.01 -43.80
C GLU A 408 -4.89 -10.47 -43.66
N LEU A 409 -5.93 -10.72 -42.85
CA LEU A 409 -6.54 -12.04 -42.67
C LEU A 409 -7.07 -12.65 -43.98
N ALA A 410 -7.48 -11.81 -44.94
CA ALA A 410 -7.94 -12.27 -46.24
C ALA A 410 -6.83 -12.89 -47.14
N THR A 411 -5.55 -12.78 -46.71
CA THR A 411 -4.40 -13.21 -47.51
C THR A 411 -3.62 -14.42 -46.97
N ALA A 412 -3.99 -15.04 -45.81
CA ALA A 412 -3.21 -16.04 -45.07
C ALA A 412 -3.73 -17.49 -45.15
N ALA A 413 -2.84 -18.48 -45.22
CA ALA A 413 -3.19 -19.91 -45.32
C ALA A 413 -2.35 -20.88 -44.47
N SER A 414 -3.01 -21.92 -43.89
CA SER A 414 -2.71 -23.32 -43.51
C SER A 414 -2.48 -23.75 -42.02
N PRO A 415 -2.86 -25.00 -41.63
CA PRO A 415 -3.53 -25.22 -40.30
C PRO A 415 -3.00 -26.24 -39.28
N GLU A 416 -2.01 -27.10 -39.48
CA GLU A 416 -1.83 -28.27 -38.58
C GLU A 416 -0.98 -28.10 -37.31
N ALA A 417 -0.02 -27.18 -37.25
CA ALA A 417 0.73 -26.85 -36.03
C ALA A 417 -0.05 -25.93 -35.07
N TYR A 418 -1.03 -25.28 -35.60
CA TYR A 418 -1.88 -24.31 -34.92
C TYR A 418 -2.81 -24.94 -33.88
N GLU A 419 -3.37 -26.13 -34.15
CA GLU A 419 -4.33 -26.76 -33.23
C GLU A 419 -3.77 -27.08 -31.86
N LYS A 420 -2.51 -27.51 -31.75
CA LYS A 420 -1.90 -27.84 -30.45
C LYS A 420 -1.65 -26.63 -29.60
N LEU A 421 -1.21 -25.54 -30.19
CA LEU A 421 -0.95 -24.28 -29.47
C LEU A 421 -2.26 -23.58 -29.11
N GLN A 422 -3.25 -23.68 -29.98
CA GLN A 422 -4.59 -23.18 -29.72
C GLN A 422 -5.26 -23.91 -28.54
N GLN A 423 -5.15 -25.24 -28.46
CA GLN A 423 -5.64 -26.01 -27.33
C GLN A 423 -4.97 -25.58 -26.00
N ALA A 424 -3.67 -25.30 -26.01
CA ALA A 424 -2.98 -24.82 -24.82
C ALA A 424 -3.48 -23.43 -24.38
N VAL A 425 -3.73 -22.52 -25.32
CA VAL A 425 -4.32 -21.20 -25.01
C VAL A 425 -5.75 -21.36 -24.51
N GLU A 426 -6.56 -22.18 -25.16
CA GLU A 426 -7.95 -22.40 -24.77
C GLU A 426 -8.08 -23.03 -23.37
N THR A 427 -7.21 -24.00 -23.03
CA THR A 427 -7.18 -24.60 -21.69
C THR A 427 -6.81 -23.59 -20.61
N THR A 428 -5.80 -22.75 -20.86
CA THR A 428 -5.41 -21.70 -19.92
C THR A 428 -6.48 -20.61 -19.82
N GLN A 429 -7.14 -20.26 -20.91
CA GLN A 429 -8.24 -19.30 -20.93
C GLN A 429 -9.45 -19.82 -20.15
N LYS A 430 -9.81 -21.11 -20.30
CA LYS A 430 -10.87 -21.74 -19.52
C LYS A 430 -10.52 -21.75 -18.02
N ALA A 431 -9.27 -22.03 -17.67
CA ALA A 431 -8.82 -22.00 -16.28
C ALA A 431 -8.93 -20.58 -15.65
N VAL A 432 -8.54 -19.54 -16.39
CA VAL A 432 -8.69 -18.15 -15.95
C VAL A 432 -10.18 -17.78 -15.80
N ALA A 433 -11.03 -18.14 -16.77
CA ALA A 433 -12.46 -17.86 -16.70
C ALA A 433 -13.13 -18.56 -15.49
N GLN A 434 -12.75 -19.80 -15.21
CA GLN A 434 -13.24 -20.52 -14.03
C GLN A 434 -12.82 -19.86 -12.71
N LEU A 435 -11.56 -19.40 -12.63
CA LEU A 435 -11.07 -18.71 -11.44
C LEU A 435 -11.73 -17.34 -11.25
N ILE A 436 -12.02 -16.62 -12.33
CA ILE A 436 -12.78 -15.36 -12.27
C ILE A 436 -14.18 -15.62 -11.71
N ALA A 437 -14.88 -16.63 -12.24
CA ALA A 437 -16.21 -16.98 -11.73
C ALA A 437 -16.21 -17.40 -10.25
N GLN A 438 -15.21 -18.18 -9.84
CA GLN A 438 -15.03 -18.55 -8.42
C GLN A 438 -14.76 -17.33 -7.54
N ARG A 439 -13.89 -16.42 -8.01
CA ARG A 439 -13.59 -15.18 -7.31
C ARG A 439 -14.82 -14.28 -7.16
N GLU A 440 -15.63 -14.16 -8.20
CA GLU A 440 -16.87 -13.36 -8.13
C GLU A 440 -17.88 -13.95 -7.14
N LEU A 441 -18.01 -15.28 -7.13
CA LEU A 441 -18.87 -15.95 -6.15
C LEU A 441 -18.39 -15.69 -4.73
N GLN A 442 -17.09 -15.87 -4.49
CA GLN A 442 -16.47 -15.64 -3.19
C GLN A 442 -16.56 -14.16 -2.75
N GLN A 443 -16.44 -13.23 -3.70
CA GLN A 443 -16.63 -11.80 -3.41
C GLN A 443 -18.07 -11.48 -2.97
N ARG A 444 -19.06 -12.14 -3.57
CA ARG A 444 -20.46 -11.98 -3.14
C ARG A 444 -20.66 -12.52 -1.72
N GLN A 445 -20.13 -13.70 -1.42
CA GLN A 445 -20.18 -14.28 -0.07
C GLN A 445 -19.50 -13.39 0.96
N TYR A 446 -18.32 -12.84 0.64
CA TYR A 446 -17.64 -11.87 1.48
C TYR A 446 -18.52 -10.65 1.78
N ASN A 447 -19.10 -10.05 0.74
CA ASN A 447 -19.97 -8.87 0.88
C ASN A 447 -21.27 -9.19 1.68
N GLU A 448 -21.80 -10.39 1.55
CA GLU A 448 -22.98 -10.83 2.34
C GLU A 448 -22.64 -10.96 3.83
N VAL A 449 -21.52 -11.61 4.14
CA VAL A 449 -21.06 -11.79 5.52
C VAL A 449 -20.70 -10.42 6.15
N GLU A 450 -20.06 -9.54 5.39
CA GLU A 450 -19.75 -8.17 5.82
C GLU A 450 -21.03 -7.39 6.15
N ARG A 451 -22.04 -7.45 5.27
CA ARG A 451 -23.34 -6.81 5.53
C ARG A 451 -24.05 -7.40 6.74
N ALA A 452 -24.03 -8.73 6.88
CA ALA A 452 -24.61 -9.40 8.03
C ALA A 452 -23.92 -9.00 9.34
N ALA A 453 -22.59 -8.96 9.35
CA ALA A 453 -21.82 -8.54 10.50
C ALA A 453 -22.08 -7.06 10.86
N LYS A 454 -22.23 -6.19 9.85
CA LYS A 454 -22.58 -4.77 10.05
C LYS A 454 -23.98 -4.63 10.64
N LEU A 455 -24.98 -5.32 10.09
CA LEU A 455 -26.34 -5.29 10.60
C LEU A 455 -26.44 -5.82 12.03
N THR A 456 -25.69 -6.89 12.36
CA THR A 456 -25.65 -7.43 13.71
C THR A 456 -24.95 -6.47 14.67
N LYS A 457 -23.91 -5.77 14.21
CA LYS A 457 -23.24 -4.71 14.96
C LYS A 457 -24.18 -3.53 15.25
N ASP A 458 -24.92 -3.07 14.23
CA ASP A 458 -25.91 -2.00 14.39
C ASP A 458 -27.04 -2.40 15.34
N LYS A 459 -27.44 -3.71 15.33
CA LYS A 459 -28.38 -4.25 16.31
C LYS A 459 -27.83 -4.23 17.73
N VAL A 460 -26.57 -4.61 17.94
CA VAL A 460 -25.92 -4.50 19.26
C VAL A 460 -25.89 -3.06 19.73
N GLU A 461 -25.64 -2.11 18.83
CA GLU A 461 -25.65 -0.68 19.15
C GLU A 461 -27.07 -0.15 19.45
N SER A 462 -28.08 -0.57 18.66
CA SER A 462 -29.49 -0.13 18.88
C SER A 462 -30.11 -0.73 20.15
N TYR A 463 -29.81 -2.01 20.47
CA TYR A 463 -30.24 -2.64 21.71
C TYR A 463 -29.66 -1.96 22.95
N ALA A 464 -28.46 -1.39 22.79
CA ALA A 464 -27.80 -0.66 23.86
C ALA A 464 -28.37 0.74 24.10
N ASP A 465 -28.90 1.39 23.06
CA ASP A 465 -29.49 2.73 23.18
C ASP A 465 -30.86 2.70 23.87
N ASP A 466 -31.65 1.67 23.70
CA ASP A 466 -32.96 1.50 24.35
C ASP A 466 -32.83 1.18 25.86
N TYR A 467 -31.70 0.62 26.29
CA TYR A 467 -31.42 0.21 27.67
C TYR A 467 -30.84 1.33 28.55
N LEU A 468 -30.43 2.44 27.94
CA LEU A 468 -29.68 3.53 28.59
C LEU A 468 -30.49 4.45 29.52
N LYS A 469 -31.64 4.04 30.02
CA LYS A 469 -32.52 4.87 30.89
C LYS A 469 -32.10 4.97 32.36
N HIS A 470 -30.96 4.37 32.79
CA HIS A 470 -30.49 4.47 34.17
C HIS A 470 -29.33 5.47 34.35
N GLN A 471 -29.54 6.45 35.25
CA GLN A 471 -28.83 7.74 35.32
C GLN A 471 -27.32 7.76 35.62
N GLN A 472 -26.71 6.81 36.27
CA GLN A 472 -25.28 6.89 36.66
C GLN A 472 -24.30 6.27 35.68
N LEU A 473 -24.69 5.28 34.92
CA LEU A 473 -23.86 4.67 33.90
C LEU A 473 -24.00 5.40 32.54
N GLN A 474 -25.05 6.18 32.37
CA GLN A 474 -25.25 7.09 31.23
C GLN A 474 -24.06 8.02 31.02
N HIS A 475 -23.45 8.53 32.11
CA HIS A 475 -22.33 9.45 32.00
C HIS A 475 -21.07 8.79 31.42
N THR A 476 -20.74 7.57 31.85
CA THR A 476 -19.55 6.85 31.37
C THR A 476 -19.72 6.40 29.91
N LEU A 477 -20.88 5.85 29.56
CA LEU A 477 -21.18 5.46 28.17
C LEU A 477 -21.33 6.68 27.26
N GLY A 478 -21.91 7.77 27.76
CA GLY A 478 -21.93 9.05 27.05
C GLY A 478 -20.53 9.64 26.83
N ALA A 479 -19.62 9.48 27.82
CA ALA A 479 -18.22 9.87 27.66
C ALA A 479 -17.49 9.01 26.63
N ILE A 480 -17.73 7.68 26.62
CA ILE A 480 -17.16 6.77 25.61
C ILE A 480 -17.68 7.15 24.21
N ALA A 481 -18.98 7.42 24.06
CA ALA A 481 -19.56 7.84 22.77
C ALA A 481 -18.95 9.16 22.26
N LYS A 482 -18.82 10.15 23.14
CA LYS A 482 -18.12 11.41 22.82
C LYS A 482 -16.66 11.20 22.46
N ALA A 483 -15.95 10.37 23.24
CA ALA A 483 -14.55 10.03 22.96
C ALA A 483 -14.40 9.34 21.60
N LYS A 484 -15.29 8.41 21.24
CA LYS A 484 -15.31 7.76 19.92
C LYS A 484 -15.56 8.75 18.80
N THR A 485 -16.51 9.66 18.95
CA THR A 485 -16.78 10.70 17.96
C THR A 485 -15.57 11.61 17.77
N THR A 486 -14.96 12.02 18.86
CA THR A 486 -13.74 12.84 18.83
C THR A 486 -12.57 12.06 18.20
N LEU A 487 -12.43 10.78 18.55
CA LEU A 487 -11.39 9.90 18.00
C LEU A 487 -11.56 9.70 16.49
N LYS A 488 -12.79 9.55 16.01
CA LYS A 488 -13.10 9.48 14.58
C LYS A 488 -12.69 10.76 13.84
N LEU A 489 -13.08 11.92 14.37
CA LEU A 489 -12.67 13.22 13.82
C LEU A 489 -11.14 13.41 13.88
N PHE A 490 -10.51 12.96 14.95
CA PHE A 490 -9.06 12.96 15.10
C PHE A 490 -8.41 12.07 14.04
N GLN A 491 -8.91 10.84 13.85
CA GLN A 491 -8.45 9.92 12.81
C GLN A 491 -8.53 10.54 11.42
N GLU A 492 -9.67 11.13 11.06
CA GLU A 492 -9.86 11.79 9.76
C GLU A 492 -8.85 12.93 9.57
N LYS A 493 -8.70 13.78 10.59
CA LYS A 493 -7.77 14.93 10.53
C LYS A 493 -6.30 14.51 10.50
N ILE A 494 -5.90 13.51 11.31
CA ILE A 494 -4.52 13.05 11.33
C ILE A 494 -4.18 12.32 10.03
N THR A 495 -5.11 11.54 9.48
CA THR A 495 -4.96 10.89 8.18
C THR A 495 -4.70 11.93 7.09
N LEU A 496 -5.55 12.95 6.99
CA LEU A 496 -5.35 14.04 6.03
C LEU A 496 -3.99 14.74 6.23
N LYS A 497 -3.64 15.07 7.48
CA LYS A 497 -2.36 15.73 7.78
C LYS A 497 -1.15 14.88 7.39
N LYS A 498 -1.19 13.58 7.71
CA LYS A 498 -0.10 12.65 7.40
C LYS A 498 -0.01 12.36 5.90
N ILE A 499 -1.15 12.23 5.22
CA ILE A 499 -1.17 12.05 3.76
C ILE A 499 -0.67 13.30 3.05
N ASN A 500 -1.09 14.50 3.44
CA ASN A 500 -0.56 15.74 2.86
C ASN A 500 0.96 15.86 3.05
N LYS A 501 1.48 15.48 4.23
CA LYS A 501 2.94 15.42 4.46
C LYS A 501 3.59 14.40 3.53
N LEU A 502 2.95 13.22 3.35
CA LEU A 502 3.45 12.19 2.44
C LEU A 502 3.45 12.65 0.98
N GLU A 503 2.42 13.32 0.53
CA GLU A 503 2.36 13.92 -0.82
C GLU A 503 3.53 14.86 -1.08
N LEU A 504 3.84 15.72 -0.11
CA LEU A 504 4.97 16.66 -0.21
C LEU A 504 6.30 15.91 -0.28
N GLU A 505 6.57 15.02 0.68
CA GLU A 505 7.82 14.27 0.72
C GLU A 505 8.01 13.38 -0.52
N VAL A 506 6.97 12.68 -0.95
CA VAL A 506 7.03 11.84 -2.17
C VAL A 506 7.27 12.71 -3.40
N THR A 507 6.59 13.84 -3.49
CA THR A 507 6.78 14.79 -4.60
C THR A 507 8.22 15.34 -4.63
N GLU A 508 8.75 15.72 -3.48
CA GLU A 508 10.14 16.21 -3.37
C GLU A 508 11.14 15.11 -3.71
N CYS A 509 10.99 13.92 -3.12
CA CYS A 509 11.84 12.77 -3.42
C CYS A 509 11.82 12.43 -4.92
N PHE A 510 10.63 12.40 -5.52
CA PHE A 510 10.48 12.06 -6.94
C PHE A 510 11.12 13.11 -7.85
N ARG A 511 10.88 14.38 -7.59
CA ARG A 511 11.52 15.48 -8.34
C ARG A 511 13.03 15.51 -8.16
N TYR A 512 13.51 15.14 -6.97
CA TYR A 512 14.94 15.06 -6.68
C TYR A 512 15.62 13.91 -7.45
N LEU A 513 14.92 12.80 -7.66
CA LEU A 513 15.44 11.64 -8.40
C LEU A 513 15.21 11.74 -9.92
N LEU A 514 14.23 12.53 -10.38
CA LEU A 514 13.99 12.72 -11.80
C LEU A 514 15.04 13.65 -12.44
N ARG A 515 15.36 13.35 -13.69
CA ARG A 515 16.16 14.24 -14.54
C ARG A 515 15.32 15.35 -15.19
N LYS A 516 14.09 14.99 -15.60
CA LYS A 516 13.12 15.91 -16.24
C LYS A 516 12.14 16.40 -15.19
N THR A 517 12.29 17.63 -14.75
CA THR A 517 11.42 18.26 -13.74
C THR A 517 10.04 18.65 -14.28
N ASP A 518 9.85 18.63 -15.60
CA ASP A 518 8.65 19.17 -16.25
C ASP A 518 7.51 18.16 -16.36
N LEU A 519 7.80 16.83 -16.24
CA LEU A 519 6.81 15.80 -16.46
C LEU A 519 5.81 15.70 -15.29
N VAL A 520 6.30 15.74 -14.06
CA VAL A 520 5.48 15.66 -12.85
C VAL A 520 5.88 16.77 -11.90
N HIS A 521 4.93 17.63 -11.59
CA HIS A 521 5.13 18.74 -10.65
C HIS A 521 4.62 18.40 -9.25
N ARG A 522 3.52 17.66 -9.16
CA ARG A 522 2.87 17.28 -7.91
C ARG A 522 2.36 15.84 -7.96
N ILE A 523 2.50 15.14 -6.85
CA ILE A 523 1.89 13.84 -6.60
C ILE A 523 0.82 14.04 -5.54
N SER A 524 -0.38 13.52 -5.78
CA SER A 524 -1.47 13.45 -4.80
C SER A 524 -1.77 12.00 -4.46
N ILE A 525 -2.10 11.75 -3.19
CA ILE A 525 -2.37 10.42 -2.67
C ILE A 525 -3.81 10.38 -2.16
N ASP A 526 -4.61 9.49 -2.72
CA ASP A 526 -5.99 9.32 -2.29
C ASP A 526 -6.08 8.83 -0.84
N THR A 527 -6.90 9.48 -0.04
CA THR A 527 -7.00 9.23 1.41
C THR A 527 -7.66 7.90 1.77
N GLY A 528 -8.45 7.32 0.87
CA GLY A 528 -9.15 6.06 1.07
C GLY A 528 -8.37 4.87 0.51
N THR A 529 -7.89 5.01 -0.70
CA THR A 529 -7.23 3.95 -1.46
C THR A 529 -5.70 3.98 -1.36
N PHE A 530 -5.11 5.10 -0.94
CA PHE A 530 -3.66 5.36 -1.00
C PHE A 530 -3.07 5.28 -2.41
N GLY A 531 -3.90 5.35 -3.43
CA GLY A 531 -3.48 5.42 -4.83
C GLY A 531 -2.81 6.76 -5.15
N MET A 532 -1.74 6.72 -5.94
CA MET A 532 -1.01 7.92 -6.36
C MET A 532 -1.57 8.48 -7.67
N ASN A 533 -1.81 9.78 -7.70
CA ASN A 533 -2.17 10.56 -8.88
C ASN A 533 -1.09 11.59 -9.17
N LEU A 534 -0.72 11.74 -10.43
CA LEU A 534 0.36 12.61 -10.86
C LEU A 534 -0.20 13.82 -11.60
N TYR A 535 0.40 14.98 -11.37
CA TYR A 535 -0.01 16.24 -12.00
C TYR A 535 1.20 16.98 -12.53
N ASP A 536 1.06 17.62 -13.69
CA ASP A 536 2.06 18.48 -14.31
C ASP A 536 2.07 19.88 -13.68
N GLN A 537 2.91 20.77 -14.22
CA GLN A 537 3.01 22.16 -13.76
C GLN A 537 1.74 22.97 -14.00
N ALA A 538 0.95 22.61 -15.00
CA ALA A 538 -0.34 23.25 -15.29
C ALA A 538 -1.49 22.69 -14.42
N GLY A 539 -1.22 21.71 -13.56
CA GLY A 539 -2.22 21.02 -12.75
C GLY A 539 -3.04 19.98 -13.53
N ALA A 540 -2.62 19.63 -14.76
CA ALA A 540 -3.28 18.60 -15.53
C ALA A 540 -2.84 17.21 -15.06
N PHE A 541 -3.78 16.25 -15.06
CA PHE A 541 -3.51 14.87 -14.67
C PHE A 541 -2.54 14.20 -15.66
N VAL A 542 -1.48 13.60 -15.14
CA VAL A 542 -0.50 12.83 -15.91
C VAL A 542 -0.77 11.34 -15.70
N PRO A 543 -1.26 10.63 -16.73
CA PRO A 543 -1.49 9.19 -16.62
C PRO A 543 -0.18 8.43 -16.37
N LYS A 544 -0.20 7.46 -15.46
CA LYS A 544 0.98 6.65 -15.09
C LYS A 544 1.63 5.92 -16.28
N HIS A 545 0.85 5.58 -17.30
CA HIS A 545 1.38 4.92 -18.50
C HIS A 545 2.28 5.83 -19.36
N ARG A 546 2.27 7.16 -19.15
CA ARG A 546 3.22 8.10 -19.78
C ARG A 546 4.61 8.03 -19.19
N LEU A 547 4.74 7.47 -17.97
CA LEU A 547 6.04 7.26 -17.37
C LEU A 547 6.72 6.07 -18.03
N SER A 548 8.01 6.21 -18.34
CA SER A 548 8.87 5.10 -18.70
C SER A 548 9.00 4.09 -17.56
N ALA A 549 9.48 2.89 -17.84
CA ALA A 549 9.69 1.86 -16.82
C ALA A 549 10.63 2.34 -15.70
N GLY A 550 11.68 3.08 -16.05
CA GLY A 550 12.61 3.67 -15.09
C GLY A 550 11.98 4.76 -14.23
N GLU A 551 11.19 5.66 -14.82
CA GLU A 551 10.46 6.70 -14.08
C GLU A 551 9.40 6.11 -13.13
N LYS A 552 8.74 5.02 -13.50
CA LYS A 552 7.84 4.28 -12.61
C LYS A 552 8.59 3.66 -11.43
N GLN A 553 9.76 3.10 -11.67
CA GLN A 553 10.63 2.57 -10.61
C GLN A 553 11.08 3.70 -9.66
N LEU A 554 11.49 4.84 -10.21
CA LEU A 554 11.83 6.02 -9.39
C LEU A 554 10.62 6.54 -8.60
N LEU A 555 9.43 6.53 -9.17
CA LEU A 555 8.20 6.91 -8.46
C LEU A 555 7.94 5.99 -7.26
N ALA A 556 8.05 4.69 -7.46
CA ALA A 556 7.88 3.72 -6.39
C ALA A 556 8.95 3.88 -5.29
N ILE A 557 10.22 4.03 -5.67
CA ILE A 557 11.31 4.30 -4.73
C ILE A 557 11.07 5.60 -3.97
N SER A 558 10.63 6.65 -4.65
CA SER A 558 10.32 7.95 -4.03
C SER A 558 9.18 7.85 -3.03
N PHE A 559 8.18 7.02 -3.33
CA PHE A 559 7.08 6.72 -2.40
C PHE A 559 7.58 6.01 -1.14
N LEU A 560 8.40 4.97 -1.28
CA LEU A 560 9.00 4.25 -0.16
C LEU A 560 9.91 5.16 0.67
N TRP A 561 10.71 6.00 0.00
CA TRP A 561 11.60 6.93 0.66
C TRP A 561 10.83 8.03 1.41
N GLY A 562 9.83 8.64 0.79
CA GLY A 562 8.94 9.60 1.44
C GLY A 562 8.22 9.00 2.65
N LEU A 563 7.78 7.74 2.52
CA LEU A 563 7.14 7.00 3.61
C LEU A 563 8.13 6.74 4.77
N ALA A 564 9.38 6.35 4.47
CA ALA A 564 10.43 6.18 5.47
C ALA A 564 10.70 7.48 6.24
N ARG A 565 10.86 8.61 5.53
CA ARG A 565 11.11 9.94 6.11
C ARG A 565 10.00 10.40 7.05
N ILE A 566 8.75 10.08 6.73
CA ILE A 566 7.60 10.49 7.57
C ILE A 566 7.38 9.56 8.75
N SER A 567 7.70 8.28 8.60
CA SER A 567 7.50 7.29 9.66
C SER A 567 8.33 7.58 10.90
N GLU A 568 9.41 8.36 10.77
CA GLU A 568 10.40 8.64 11.83
C GLU A 568 10.99 7.35 12.44
N ARG A 569 10.80 6.23 11.78
CA ARG A 569 11.34 4.92 12.18
C ARG A 569 12.62 4.66 11.40
N GLU A 570 13.67 4.38 12.11
CA GLU A 570 14.93 3.89 11.52
C GLU A 570 14.78 2.43 11.13
N ILE A 571 14.39 2.20 9.88
CA ILE A 571 14.12 0.86 9.33
C ILE A 571 15.24 0.52 8.36
N PRO A 572 15.88 -0.68 8.47
CA PRO A 572 16.85 -1.13 7.49
C PRO A 572 16.18 -1.34 6.13
N VAL A 573 16.87 -0.95 5.08
CA VAL A 573 16.43 -1.11 3.68
C VAL A 573 17.31 -2.16 3.02
N ALA A 574 16.71 -3.18 2.42
CA ALA A 574 17.44 -4.15 1.58
C ALA A 574 16.84 -4.20 0.18
N ILE A 575 17.67 -4.05 -0.83
CA ILE A 575 17.26 -3.96 -2.22
C ILE A 575 18.01 -5.03 -3.03
N ASP A 576 17.27 -5.98 -3.56
CA ASP A 576 17.79 -6.93 -4.55
C ASP A 576 17.67 -6.31 -5.95
N THR A 577 18.70 -6.43 -6.76
CA THR A 577 18.78 -5.86 -8.12
C THR A 577 18.40 -4.37 -8.17
N PRO A 578 19.13 -3.50 -7.44
CA PRO A 578 18.71 -2.12 -7.17
C PRO A 578 18.63 -1.23 -8.41
N LEU A 579 19.41 -1.54 -9.46
CA LEU A 579 19.54 -0.71 -10.67
C LEU A 579 19.05 -1.41 -11.95
N GLY A 580 18.33 -2.51 -11.81
CA GLY A 580 17.77 -3.25 -12.93
C GLY A 580 16.87 -2.36 -13.80
N ARG A 581 17.04 -2.44 -15.14
CA ARG A 581 16.19 -1.75 -16.15
C ARG A 581 16.22 -0.21 -16.13
N LEU A 582 17.10 0.41 -15.35
CA LEU A 582 17.28 1.85 -15.33
C LEU A 582 18.30 2.27 -16.38
N ASP A 583 18.05 3.41 -17.00
CA ASP A 583 19.06 4.08 -17.84
C ASP A 583 20.20 4.65 -16.99
N SER A 584 21.30 5.00 -17.64
CA SER A 584 22.51 5.50 -16.97
C SER A 584 22.25 6.75 -16.11
N SER A 585 21.31 7.59 -16.50
CA SER A 585 21.02 8.83 -15.78
C SER A 585 20.19 8.59 -14.51
N HIS A 586 19.22 7.69 -14.57
CA HIS A 586 18.43 7.27 -13.41
C HIS A 586 19.28 6.47 -12.42
N ARG A 587 20.20 5.61 -12.92
CA ARG A 587 21.19 4.90 -12.09
C ARG A 587 22.05 5.86 -11.30
N ALA A 588 22.63 6.89 -11.97
CA ALA A 588 23.46 7.89 -11.32
C ALA A 588 22.69 8.61 -10.20
N ASN A 589 21.46 9.01 -10.44
CA ASN A 589 20.63 9.67 -9.44
C ASN A 589 20.34 8.78 -8.21
N LEU A 590 20.12 7.47 -8.38
CA LEU A 590 19.93 6.57 -7.25
C LEU A 590 21.21 6.38 -6.44
N ILE A 591 22.35 6.26 -7.12
CA ILE A 591 23.67 6.10 -6.50
C ILE A 591 24.05 7.34 -5.71
N GLU A 592 23.90 8.53 -6.30
CA GLU A 592 24.33 9.77 -5.69
C GLU A 592 23.36 10.31 -4.64
N ARG A 593 22.05 10.11 -4.84
CA ARG A 593 21.04 10.87 -4.13
C ARG A 593 20.14 10.02 -3.23
N TYR A 594 20.05 8.71 -3.48
CA TYR A 594 19.15 7.84 -2.73
C TYR A 594 19.89 6.90 -1.81
N PHE A 595 20.76 6.03 -2.33
CA PHE A 595 21.37 4.97 -1.52
C PHE A 595 22.11 5.47 -0.28
N PRO A 596 22.89 6.56 -0.33
CA PRO A 596 23.62 7.05 0.85
C PRO A 596 22.72 7.55 1.98
N VAL A 597 21.47 7.95 1.65
CA VAL A 597 20.55 8.62 2.58
C VAL A 597 19.19 7.92 2.70
N ALA A 598 19.04 6.75 2.09
CA ALA A 598 17.78 6.00 2.10
C ALA A 598 17.39 5.54 3.52
N SER A 599 18.38 5.11 4.31
CA SER A 599 18.26 4.67 5.69
C SER A 599 19.61 4.69 6.38
N ASN A 600 19.64 4.54 7.70
CA ASN A 600 20.86 4.32 8.48
C ASN A 600 21.54 2.98 8.17
N GLN A 601 20.81 2.06 7.54
CA GLN A 601 21.34 0.78 7.05
C GLN A 601 20.70 0.44 5.70
N VAL A 602 21.52 0.33 4.67
CA VAL A 602 21.11 0.00 3.31
C VAL A 602 21.89 -1.21 2.81
N ILE A 603 21.21 -2.31 2.57
CA ILE A 603 21.77 -3.55 2.04
C ILE A 603 21.48 -3.58 0.54
N LEU A 604 22.51 -3.50 -0.28
CA LEU A 604 22.41 -3.56 -1.73
C LEU A 604 22.92 -4.89 -2.25
N LEU A 605 22.07 -5.64 -2.93
CA LEU A 605 22.40 -6.92 -3.56
C LEU A 605 22.46 -6.71 -5.08
N SER A 606 23.65 -6.58 -5.63
CA SER A 606 23.83 -6.17 -7.03
C SER A 606 24.67 -7.16 -7.84
N THR A 607 24.58 -7.05 -9.15
CA THR A 607 25.50 -7.67 -10.10
C THR A 607 26.64 -6.70 -10.45
N ASP A 608 27.67 -7.22 -11.11
CA ASP A 608 28.79 -6.43 -11.66
C ASP A 608 28.38 -5.41 -12.71
N THR A 609 27.25 -5.67 -13.39
CA THR A 609 26.69 -4.78 -14.41
C THR A 609 25.76 -3.70 -13.85
N GLU A 610 25.24 -3.90 -12.65
CA GLU A 610 24.39 -2.90 -11.97
C GLU A 610 25.22 -1.88 -11.21
N ILE A 611 26.08 -2.34 -10.31
CA ILE A 611 27.06 -1.50 -9.61
C ILE A 611 28.44 -1.93 -10.11
N GLY A 612 28.90 -1.30 -11.16
CA GLY A 612 30.22 -1.52 -11.73
C GLY A 612 31.32 -0.80 -10.93
N GLU A 613 32.54 -0.84 -11.47
CA GLU A 613 33.70 -0.22 -10.83
C GLU A 613 33.51 1.29 -10.61
N LYS A 614 32.93 1.97 -11.60
CA LYS A 614 32.65 3.41 -11.54
C LYS A 614 31.65 3.76 -10.46
N GLU A 615 30.52 3.07 -10.40
CA GLU A 615 29.46 3.29 -9.45
C GLU A 615 29.92 2.97 -8.02
N ARG A 616 30.68 1.87 -7.86
CA ARG A 616 31.31 1.52 -6.58
C ARG A 616 32.28 2.59 -6.11
N GLN A 617 33.17 3.06 -7.00
CA GLN A 617 34.14 4.09 -6.65
C GLN A 617 33.42 5.38 -6.23
N GLN A 618 32.37 5.76 -6.92
CA GLN A 618 31.55 6.91 -6.58
C GLN A 618 30.92 6.78 -5.17
N LEU A 619 30.40 5.61 -4.80
CA LEU A 619 29.88 5.38 -3.45
C LEU A 619 30.98 5.40 -2.39
N ARG A 620 32.19 4.94 -2.72
CA ARG A 620 33.36 5.03 -1.84
C ARG A 620 33.84 6.46 -1.64
N ASP A 621 33.90 7.25 -2.71
CA ASP A 621 34.28 8.65 -2.66
C ASP A 621 33.31 9.49 -1.80
N MET A 622 32.08 9.04 -1.68
CA MET A 622 31.04 9.59 -0.81
C MET A 622 31.09 9.04 0.63
N GLU A 623 32.05 8.15 0.95
CA GLU A 623 32.15 7.45 2.24
C GLU A 623 30.86 6.71 2.63
N ALA A 624 30.06 6.31 1.63
CA ALA A 624 28.74 5.73 1.86
C ALA A 624 28.79 4.22 2.14
N ILE A 625 29.85 3.51 1.73
CA ILE A 625 30.00 2.06 1.89
C ILE A 625 30.65 1.72 3.24
N SER A 626 29.96 0.91 4.02
CA SER A 626 30.48 0.36 5.27
C SER A 626 31.17 -0.98 5.05
N HIS A 627 30.50 -1.91 4.39
CA HIS A 627 31.02 -3.24 4.12
C HIS A 627 30.78 -3.63 2.67
N GLU A 628 31.73 -4.42 2.15
CA GLU A 628 31.62 -5.03 0.83
C GLU A 628 31.79 -6.54 0.94
N TYR A 629 30.89 -7.27 0.29
CA TYR A 629 30.90 -8.71 0.22
C TYR A 629 30.73 -9.18 -1.21
N LEU A 630 31.53 -10.19 -1.59
CA LEU A 630 31.34 -10.91 -2.84
C LEU A 630 30.72 -12.28 -2.56
N LEU A 631 29.57 -12.52 -3.14
CA LEU A 631 28.92 -13.83 -3.16
C LEU A 631 29.53 -14.64 -4.30
N LYS A 632 30.60 -15.36 -3.96
CA LYS A 632 31.38 -16.16 -4.93
C LYS A 632 30.75 -17.53 -5.05
N TYR A 633 30.19 -17.81 -6.23
CA TYR A 633 29.71 -19.15 -6.57
C TYR A 633 30.82 -20.00 -7.14
N ASP A 634 31.01 -21.20 -6.59
CA ASP A 634 31.88 -22.20 -7.12
C ASP A 634 31.11 -23.12 -8.08
N PRO A 635 31.41 -23.10 -9.40
CA PRO A 635 30.68 -23.91 -10.37
C PRO A 635 31.00 -25.40 -10.30
N VAL A 636 32.14 -25.77 -9.72
CA VAL A 636 32.56 -27.18 -9.58
C VAL A 636 31.86 -27.82 -8.41
N GLU A 637 31.98 -27.19 -7.24
CA GLU A 637 31.35 -27.68 -6.02
C GLU A 637 29.90 -27.17 -5.85
N ARG A 638 29.45 -26.23 -6.68
CA ARG A 638 28.09 -25.71 -6.72
C ARG A 638 27.57 -25.14 -5.39
N PHE A 639 28.41 -24.37 -4.72
CA PHE A 639 28.03 -23.63 -3.52
C PHE A 639 28.45 -22.16 -3.60
N THR A 640 27.85 -21.33 -2.75
CA THR A 640 28.20 -19.91 -2.62
C THR A 640 28.89 -19.67 -1.29
N SER A 641 29.95 -18.87 -1.31
CA SER A 641 30.59 -18.31 -0.12
C SER A 641 30.51 -16.77 -0.14
N ALA A 642 30.21 -16.19 1.01
CA ALA A 642 30.33 -14.76 1.21
C ALA A 642 31.75 -14.41 1.67
N ILE A 643 32.48 -13.69 0.85
CA ILE A 643 33.85 -13.25 1.14
C ILE A 643 33.92 -11.74 1.19
N ALA A 644 34.77 -11.17 2.02
CA ALA A 644 35.01 -9.73 2.05
C ALA A 644 35.58 -9.25 0.71
N GLY A 645 35.06 -8.13 0.21
CA GLY A 645 35.41 -7.51 -1.07
C GLY A 645 34.29 -7.46 -2.06
N TYR A 646 34.59 -7.04 -3.28
CA TYR A 646 33.63 -6.90 -4.36
C TYR A 646 34.20 -7.46 -5.67
N PHE A 647 33.50 -7.40 -6.80
CA PHE A 647 33.95 -7.90 -8.11
C PHE A 647 35.29 -7.29 -8.56
N PHE A 648 35.50 -6.03 -8.16
CA PHE A 648 36.68 -5.26 -8.52
C PHE A 648 37.59 -5.11 -7.29
N PRO A 649 38.91 -5.13 -7.45
CA PRO A 649 39.87 -5.04 -6.33
C PRO A 649 39.82 -3.69 -5.58
#